data_83c5dd64e00673fa4e6345f9c73a2305
#
_entry.id   83c5dd64e00673fa4e6345f9c73a2305
#
_cell.length_a   1.000
_cell.length_b   1.000
_cell.length_c   1.000
_cell.angle_alpha   90.00
_cell.angle_beta   90.00
_cell.angle_gamma   90.00
#
_symmetry.space_group_name_H-M   'P 1'
#
loop_
_entity.id
_entity.type
_entity.pdbx_description
1 polymer ?
#
loop_
_entity_poly.entity_id
_entity_poly.type
_entity_poly.pdbx_seq_one_letter_code
_entity_poly.pdbx_strand_id
1 'polypeptide(L)'
;MGRWFRHVAVSILLSSQLAVATHAQDSQASSLRGVAIIPHTIAAEMKYRRERDPVLSARFQLFINGPAEKFKLDGREPDELLAAKEWAWHDFANAPAVPAGALGVREFNGATPRWGVGQQFELQADTFKATIPIESPQSWISSVTFLANDAKQLQPNRILLYIRNEAIEPLRIRGLRLWLPRAVSEWQNLWPQPVIAAESNVPAKDLGFLDLSVSPLPLTYAAVEVLTDKESLWTYLRIKKETFDISGGWIGKDLQHDAYLDLLASLHVDTGQIQEDDGYTNNPERYARYPIKSFNRMMPLEKFDTDEWLAKIHAVEFMGEPQYGGGRPVPPQEVREAFKPYRASRLATSVTHSEERVWRFYAGLSDYPHFDAYRVVAPAADAWRAYDRWEGPAPRWGAPLETIGDLTRSLRDLNRPMPVAAWSQGPHDGWSGFFDGRRRRSPNPDELRSQALHAISSRITSLYWFNLSLEGLLRFQDTWEPIRRVGRELHAIEPFLLAGDAYAFERRRTAEGRPDWDLASIVSPTAMLLFALDTAYVIDPAVNEFRFTPPRPAEFRFRLPPWLREPKVLVRIDADGAQDADWRLNGEHVVISGTYSGDAIFLVVSDPKIREEYLQRLGEARAKEAAYPVDLQALKALKK
;
A
#
# COMPACT_ATOMS: atom_id res chain seq x y z
N MET A 1 -37.68 12.10 -18.77
CA MET A 1 -36.93 13.21 -19.41
C MET A 1 -35.50 13.12 -18.94
N GLY A 2 -34.65 12.53 -19.78
CA GLY A 2 -33.29 12.20 -19.43
C GLY A 2 -32.35 13.40 -19.51
N ARG A 3 -31.44 13.53 -18.59
CA ARG A 3 -30.22 14.30 -18.76
C ARG A 3 -29.03 13.37 -18.56
N TRP A 4 -28.34 13.11 -19.62
CA TRP A 4 -27.11 12.36 -19.76
C TRP A 4 -25.97 13.11 -19.05
N PHE A 5 -25.29 12.47 -18.11
CA PHE A 5 -23.97 12.89 -17.70
C PHE A 5 -22.97 12.46 -18.77
N ARG A 6 -22.49 13.43 -19.53
CA ARG A 6 -21.38 13.23 -20.46
C ARG A 6 -20.09 13.21 -19.68
N HIS A 7 -19.31 12.15 -19.84
CA HIS A 7 -17.91 12.14 -19.51
C HIS A 7 -17.22 13.21 -20.34
N VAL A 8 -16.69 14.24 -19.71
CA VAL A 8 -15.85 15.22 -20.37
C VAL A 8 -14.41 14.70 -20.31
N ALA A 9 -14.02 13.96 -21.34
CA ALA A 9 -12.62 13.78 -21.67
C ALA A 9 -12.14 15.11 -22.27
N VAL A 10 -11.46 15.93 -21.52
CA VAL A 10 -10.83 17.15 -22.00
C VAL A 10 -9.50 16.76 -22.64
N SER A 11 -9.52 16.45 -23.94
CA SER A 11 -8.32 16.41 -24.77
C SER A 11 -7.93 17.84 -25.12
N ILE A 12 -6.93 18.39 -24.42
CA ILE A 12 -6.34 19.69 -24.78
C ILE A 12 -5.31 19.47 -25.88
N LEU A 13 -5.69 19.71 -27.11
CA LEU A 13 -4.77 19.95 -28.22
C LEU A 13 -4.13 21.33 -28.02
N LEU A 14 -2.86 21.37 -27.61
CA LEU A 14 -2.06 22.57 -27.60
C LEU A 14 -1.67 22.96 -29.04
N SER A 15 -2.43 23.86 -29.66
CA SER A 15 -1.93 24.66 -30.77
C SER A 15 -1.05 25.78 -30.22
N SER A 16 0.19 25.80 -30.67
CA SER A 16 1.22 26.77 -30.36
C SER A 16 0.78 28.22 -30.73
N GLN A 17 0.53 29.04 -29.72
CA GLN A 17 0.74 30.48 -29.80
C GLN A 17 1.51 30.91 -28.57
N LEU A 18 2.79 31.25 -28.77
CA LEU A 18 3.63 31.93 -27.81
C LEU A 18 3.03 33.33 -27.55
N ALA A 19 2.24 33.45 -26.50
CA ALA A 19 2.05 34.72 -25.82
C ALA A 19 3.04 34.74 -24.64
N VAL A 20 4.14 35.45 -24.80
CA VAL A 20 5.06 35.80 -23.70
C VAL A 20 4.29 36.76 -22.79
N ALA A 21 3.55 36.20 -21.85
CA ALA A 21 3.10 36.94 -20.68
C ALA A 21 4.28 36.98 -19.71
N THR A 22 4.97 38.13 -19.67
CA THR A 22 5.84 38.50 -18.56
C THR A 22 4.99 38.55 -17.29
N HIS A 23 4.87 37.41 -16.62
CA HIS A 23 4.42 37.42 -15.23
C HIS A 23 5.51 38.10 -14.42
N ALA A 24 5.19 39.30 -13.90
CA ALA A 24 5.92 39.88 -12.79
C ALA A 24 6.12 38.77 -11.76
N GLN A 25 7.37 38.44 -11.47
CA GLN A 25 7.74 37.64 -10.32
C GLN A 25 7.33 38.44 -9.09
N ASP A 26 6.12 38.19 -8.58
CA ASP A 26 5.83 38.49 -7.19
C ASP A 26 6.90 37.77 -6.40
N SER A 27 7.81 38.48 -5.81
CA SER A 27 8.75 37.98 -4.82
C SER A 27 7.90 37.53 -3.63
N GLN A 28 7.38 36.30 -3.70
CA GLN A 28 6.67 35.71 -2.57
C GLN A 28 7.66 35.70 -1.40
N ALA A 29 7.30 36.41 -0.33
CA ALA A 29 8.06 36.39 0.90
C ALA A 29 8.22 34.94 1.37
N SER A 30 9.38 34.62 1.92
CA SER A 30 9.63 33.31 2.54
C SER A 30 8.58 33.01 3.62
N SER A 31 8.05 31.83 3.62
CA SER A 31 6.97 31.44 4.55
C SER A 31 6.77 29.94 4.60
N LEU A 32 6.18 29.48 5.69
CA LEU A 32 5.57 28.14 5.73
C LEU A 32 4.30 28.16 4.86
N ARG A 33 4.30 27.37 3.79
CA ARG A 33 3.18 27.28 2.85
C ARG A 33 2.13 26.24 3.25
N GLY A 34 2.56 25.15 3.85
CA GLY A 34 1.68 24.08 4.27
C GLY A 34 2.38 23.07 5.16
N VAL A 35 1.57 22.27 5.82
CA VAL A 35 2.03 21.16 6.67
C VAL A 35 1.13 19.96 6.42
N ALA A 36 1.74 18.78 6.23
CA ALA A 36 1.02 17.52 6.34
C ALA A 36 1.41 16.85 7.67
N ILE A 37 0.42 16.59 8.51
CA ILE A 37 0.58 15.92 9.79
C ILE A 37 -0.02 14.51 9.64
N ILE A 38 0.79 13.49 9.88
CA ILE A 38 0.38 12.08 9.85
C ILE A 38 0.51 11.54 11.29
N PRO A 39 -0.58 11.57 12.08
CA PRO A 39 -0.57 11.02 13.44
C PRO A 39 -0.21 9.55 13.42
N HIS A 40 0.60 9.10 14.37
CA HIS A 40 0.88 7.70 14.54
C HIS A 40 -0.35 6.99 15.10
N THR A 41 -0.81 6.00 14.37
CA THR A 41 -1.89 5.11 14.82
C THR A 41 -1.30 3.93 15.59
N ILE A 42 -2.10 3.41 16.52
CA ILE A 42 -1.74 2.21 17.26
C ILE A 42 -2.47 1.04 16.63
N ALA A 43 -1.73 0.09 16.08
CA ALA A 43 -2.29 -1.16 15.60
C ALA A 43 -3.00 -1.90 16.74
N ALA A 44 -4.06 -2.62 16.42
CA ALA A 44 -4.75 -3.45 17.39
C ALA A 44 -3.80 -4.44 18.09
N GLU A 45 -2.85 -5.00 17.35
CA GLU A 45 -1.81 -5.88 17.89
C GLU A 45 -0.86 -5.23 18.87
N MET A 46 -0.56 -3.95 18.74
CA MET A 46 0.30 -3.26 19.69
C MET A 46 -0.30 -3.22 21.10
N LYS A 47 -1.61 -3.32 21.24
CA LYS A 47 -2.30 -3.28 22.53
C LYS A 47 -2.04 -4.51 23.38
N TYR A 48 -1.94 -5.69 22.79
CA TYR A 48 -1.76 -6.92 23.56
C TYR A 48 -0.33 -7.09 24.09
N ARG A 49 0.65 -6.47 23.48
CA ARG A 49 2.04 -6.49 23.95
C ARG A 49 2.25 -5.65 25.19
N ARG A 50 1.19 -5.10 25.78
CA ARG A 50 1.20 -4.33 27.04
C ARG A 50 2.16 -3.15 27.02
N GLU A 51 2.33 -2.51 25.90
CA GLU A 51 3.00 -1.23 25.88
C GLU A 51 2.18 -0.27 26.73
N ARG A 52 2.77 0.10 27.87
CA ARG A 52 2.22 1.14 28.73
C ARG A 52 2.30 2.42 27.94
N ASP A 53 1.18 3.10 27.79
CA ASP A 53 1.07 4.41 27.19
C ASP A 53 1.78 4.53 25.82
N PRO A 54 1.16 4.07 24.74
CA PRO A 54 1.75 4.22 23.43
C PRO A 54 2.10 5.69 23.19
N VAL A 55 3.32 5.95 22.76
CA VAL A 55 3.75 7.30 22.41
C VAL A 55 2.98 7.73 21.19
N LEU A 56 1.98 8.58 21.39
CA LEU A 56 1.21 9.21 20.32
C LEU A 56 2.00 10.43 19.84
N SER A 57 2.81 10.23 18.82
CA SER A 57 3.51 11.29 18.08
C SER A 57 2.99 11.33 16.64
N ALA A 58 3.66 12.08 15.77
CA ALA A 58 3.28 12.20 14.38
C ALA A 58 4.52 12.28 13.48
N ARG A 59 4.32 11.97 12.19
CA ARG A 59 5.25 12.30 11.11
C ARG A 59 4.79 13.60 10.45
N PHE A 60 5.77 14.41 10.06
CA PHE A 60 5.55 15.76 9.51
C PHE A 60 6.19 15.92 8.15
N GLN A 61 5.49 16.60 7.25
CA GLN A 61 6.03 17.13 6.01
C GLN A 61 5.77 18.64 6.00
N LEU A 62 6.84 19.43 6.02
CA LEU A 62 6.79 20.89 6.01
C LEU A 62 7.07 21.40 4.60
N PHE A 63 6.20 22.26 4.09
CA PHE A 63 6.28 22.84 2.74
C PHE A 63 6.62 24.32 2.89
N ILE A 64 7.81 24.72 2.43
CA ILE A 64 8.44 26.01 2.76
C ILE A 64 8.75 26.76 1.47
N ASN A 65 8.15 27.94 1.30
CA ASN A 65 8.54 28.86 0.23
C ASN A 65 9.90 29.49 0.55
N GLY A 66 10.83 29.47 -0.42
CA GLY A 66 12.12 30.16 -0.29
C GLY A 66 12.04 31.65 -0.59
N PRO A 67 13.12 32.38 -0.25
CA PRO A 67 14.39 31.84 0.24
C PRO A 67 14.33 31.47 1.74
N ALA A 68 14.88 30.32 2.12
CA ALA A 68 14.94 29.87 3.51
C ALA A 68 16.08 28.90 3.78
N GLU A 69 16.77 29.08 4.89
CA GLU A 69 17.82 28.19 5.40
C GLU A 69 17.89 28.23 6.93
N LYS A 70 18.80 27.48 7.54
CA LYS A 70 19.12 27.48 8.98
C LYS A 70 17.91 27.23 9.88
N PHE A 71 17.26 26.13 9.61
CA PHE A 71 16.03 25.77 10.31
C PHE A 71 16.27 25.37 11.77
N LYS A 72 15.44 25.91 12.67
CA LYS A 72 15.34 25.53 14.08
C LYS A 72 13.90 25.19 14.43
N LEU A 73 13.74 24.27 15.35
CA LEU A 73 12.42 23.91 15.88
C LEU A 73 12.47 24.10 17.41
N ASP A 74 11.56 24.93 17.93
CA ASP A 74 11.57 25.39 19.32
C ASP A 74 12.95 25.93 19.76
N GLY A 75 13.62 26.66 18.85
CA GLY A 75 14.95 27.24 19.08
C GLY A 75 16.13 26.27 19.01
N ARG A 76 15.88 24.98 18.76
CA ARG A 76 16.89 23.91 18.72
C ARG A 76 17.18 23.47 17.29
N GLU A 77 18.42 23.05 17.06
CA GLU A 77 18.80 22.45 15.78
C GLU A 77 18.17 21.05 15.61
N PRO A 78 17.83 20.62 14.39
CA PRO A 78 17.26 19.29 14.13
C PRO A 78 18.10 18.13 14.69
N ASP A 79 19.42 18.20 14.58
CA ASP A 79 20.34 17.18 15.09
C ASP A 79 20.33 17.09 16.62
N GLU A 80 20.08 18.20 17.34
CA GLU A 80 19.92 18.18 18.79
C GLU A 80 18.64 17.44 19.21
N LEU A 81 17.57 17.57 18.45
CA LEU A 81 16.30 16.88 18.68
C LEU A 81 16.42 15.36 18.42
N LEU A 82 17.17 14.99 17.39
CA LEU A 82 17.50 13.59 17.10
C LEU A 82 18.38 12.99 18.20
N ALA A 83 19.46 13.69 18.62
CA ALA A 83 20.36 13.24 19.70
C ALA A 83 19.64 13.09 21.04
N ALA A 84 18.65 13.95 21.32
CA ALA A 84 17.78 13.86 22.49
C ALA A 84 16.71 12.76 22.38
N LYS A 85 16.66 12.01 21.28
CA LYS A 85 15.66 10.98 20.98
C LYS A 85 14.21 11.50 20.98
N GLU A 86 14.03 12.77 20.72
CA GLU A 86 12.71 13.37 20.50
C GLU A 86 12.19 13.08 19.08
N TRP A 87 13.10 12.88 18.13
CA TRP A 87 12.82 12.43 16.77
C TRP A 87 13.39 11.05 16.50
N ALA A 88 12.70 10.28 15.66
CA ALA A 88 13.19 9.00 15.17
C ALA A 88 14.13 9.19 13.97
N TRP A 89 13.79 10.14 13.08
CA TRP A 89 14.59 10.53 11.93
C TRP A 89 14.16 11.91 11.40
N HIS A 90 15.02 12.55 10.59
CA HIS A 90 14.74 13.77 9.85
C HIS A 90 15.59 13.88 8.58
N ASP A 91 15.25 14.82 7.70
CA ASP A 91 16.00 15.12 6.48
C ASP A 91 16.50 16.57 6.39
N PHE A 92 16.59 17.27 7.52
CA PHE A 92 17.12 18.62 7.56
C PHE A 92 18.64 18.66 7.39
N ALA A 93 19.35 17.62 7.84
CA ALA A 93 20.79 17.56 7.77
C ALA A 93 21.27 17.57 6.32
N ASN A 94 22.19 18.49 6.01
CA ASN A 94 22.74 18.68 4.66
C ASN A 94 21.67 18.95 3.58
N ALA A 95 20.47 19.37 3.96
CA ALA A 95 19.47 19.78 3.00
C ALA A 95 19.87 21.13 2.37
N PRO A 96 19.73 21.29 1.05
CA PRO A 96 20.06 22.54 0.39
C PRO A 96 19.16 23.68 0.87
N ALA A 97 19.67 24.92 0.87
CA ALA A 97 18.82 26.10 1.07
C ALA A 97 17.69 26.12 0.03
N VAL A 98 16.53 26.58 0.44
CA VAL A 98 15.37 26.74 -0.46
C VAL A 98 15.54 28.03 -1.24
N PRO A 99 15.70 28.01 -2.57
CA PRO A 99 15.85 29.23 -3.37
C PRO A 99 14.55 30.05 -3.45
N ALA A 100 14.65 31.30 -3.77
CA ALA A 100 13.50 32.16 -4.04
C ALA A 100 12.62 31.57 -5.17
N GLY A 101 11.31 31.54 -4.97
CA GLY A 101 10.34 30.97 -5.92
C GLY A 101 10.28 29.44 -5.97
N ALA A 102 11.12 28.75 -5.20
CA ALA A 102 11.03 27.31 -5.02
C ALA A 102 10.25 26.93 -3.75
N LEU A 103 9.78 25.69 -3.74
CA LEU A 103 9.24 25.02 -2.57
C LEU A 103 10.29 24.04 -2.03
N GLY A 104 10.68 24.18 -0.78
CA GLY A 104 11.49 23.19 -0.07
C GLY A 104 10.60 22.27 0.75
N VAL A 105 10.89 20.98 0.75
CA VAL A 105 10.22 20.03 1.63
C VAL A 105 11.19 19.59 2.72
N ARG A 106 10.69 19.54 3.96
CA ARG A 106 11.43 19.02 5.12
C ARG A 106 10.54 18.04 5.84
N GLU A 107 11.09 16.87 6.10
CA GLU A 107 10.37 15.79 6.77
C GLU A 107 11.06 15.41 8.07
N PHE A 108 10.27 15.07 9.07
CA PHE A 108 10.76 14.46 10.29
C PHE A 108 9.70 13.57 10.94
N ASN A 109 10.15 12.67 11.79
CA ASN A 109 9.29 11.72 12.49
C ASN A 109 9.48 11.88 14.00
N GLY A 110 8.45 12.34 14.70
CA GLY A 110 8.44 12.50 16.15
C GLY A 110 8.47 11.16 16.87
N ALA A 111 9.22 11.10 17.98
CA ALA A 111 9.37 9.88 18.78
C ALA A 111 8.79 9.99 20.18
N THR A 112 8.35 11.17 20.59
CA THR A 112 7.86 11.44 21.94
C THR A 112 6.51 12.15 21.91
N PRO A 113 5.70 12.14 23.01
CA PRO A 113 4.41 12.84 23.06
C PRO A 113 4.50 14.36 22.84
N ARG A 114 5.69 14.95 22.97
CA ARG A 114 5.96 16.37 22.64
C ARG A 114 5.58 16.68 21.20
N TRP A 115 5.67 15.71 20.29
CA TRP A 115 5.36 15.79 18.87
C TRP A 115 4.01 15.15 18.52
N GLY A 116 3.11 15.07 19.50
CA GLY A 116 1.78 14.47 19.37
C GLY A 116 0.67 15.49 19.23
N VAL A 117 -0.51 14.99 18.84
CA VAL A 117 -1.73 15.78 18.71
C VAL A 117 -2.06 16.51 20.03
N GLY A 118 -2.47 17.76 19.93
CA GLY A 118 -2.74 18.64 21.07
C GLY A 118 -1.53 19.46 21.52
N GLN A 119 -0.37 19.28 20.90
CA GLN A 119 0.83 20.08 21.12
C GLN A 119 1.00 21.12 20.00
N GLN A 120 2.04 21.95 20.11
CA GLN A 120 2.47 22.87 19.07
C GLN A 120 3.98 22.99 19.08
N PHE A 121 4.56 23.45 17.98
CA PHE A 121 5.98 23.78 17.91
C PHE A 121 6.19 25.03 17.06
N GLU A 122 7.35 25.66 17.24
CA GLU A 122 7.78 26.80 16.48
C GLU A 122 8.81 26.38 15.43
N LEU A 123 8.53 26.63 14.15
CA LEU A 123 9.50 26.56 13.07
C LEU A 123 10.12 27.94 12.87
N GLN A 124 11.43 28.02 12.93
CA GLN A 124 12.21 29.20 12.62
C GLN A 124 13.14 28.90 11.45
N ALA A 125 13.17 29.78 10.47
CA ALA A 125 14.21 29.88 9.45
C ALA A 125 14.89 31.26 9.58
N ASP A 126 15.95 31.48 8.85
CA ASP A 126 16.65 32.79 8.80
C ASP A 126 15.74 33.96 8.35
N THR A 127 14.67 33.65 7.61
CA THR A 127 13.80 34.62 6.94
C THR A 127 12.39 34.72 7.51
N PHE A 128 11.94 33.73 8.30
CA PHE A 128 10.58 33.71 8.86
C PHE A 128 10.48 32.89 10.13
N LYS A 129 9.35 33.02 10.82
CA LYS A 129 8.97 32.25 11.99
C LYS A 129 7.50 31.85 11.91
N ALA A 130 7.17 30.62 12.27
CA ALA A 130 5.80 30.12 12.26
C ALA A 130 5.53 29.19 13.46
N THR A 131 4.39 29.37 14.12
CA THR A 131 3.90 28.44 15.13
C THR A 131 2.96 27.44 14.47
N ILE A 132 3.20 26.15 14.69
CA ILE A 132 2.48 25.04 14.04
C ILE A 132 1.75 24.25 15.13
N PRO A 133 0.40 24.31 15.18
CA PRO A 133 -0.36 23.42 16.03
C PRO A 133 -0.32 22.00 15.47
N ILE A 134 -0.17 21.01 16.34
CA ILE A 134 -0.22 19.59 15.98
C ILE A 134 -1.66 19.12 16.20
N GLU A 135 -2.44 19.15 15.14
CA GLU A 135 -3.85 18.76 15.17
C GLU A 135 -4.09 17.49 14.35
N SER A 136 -5.08 16.71 14.75
CA SER A 136 -5.57 15.63 13.89
C SER A 136 -6.23 16.26 12.66
N PRO A 137 -5.74 15.96 11.45
CA PRO A 137 -6.31 16.55 10.25
C PRO A 137 -7.78 16.13 10.11
N GLN A 138 -8.64 17.11 9.81
CA GLN A 138 -10.05 16.86 9.53
C GLN A 138 -10.26 16.37 8.09
N SER A 139 -9.34 16.70 7.20
CA SER A 139 -9.31 16.21 5.82
C SER A 139 -7.87 15.93 5.42
N TRP A 140 -7.65 14.89 4.62
CA TRP A 140 -6.31 14.51 4.18
C TRP A 140 -6.33 13.74 2.87
N ILE A 141 -5.19 13.74 2.19
CA ILE A 141 -4.96 12.88 1.02
C ILE A 141 -4.77 11.44 1.51
N SER A 142 -5.74 10.58 1.23
CA SER A 142 -5.77 9.17 1.67
C SER A 142 -4.83 8.31 0.86
N SER A 143 -4.85 8.47 -0.47
CA SER A 143 -3.92 7.80 -1.38
C SER A 143 -3.69 8.62 -2.64
N VAL A 144 -2.51 8.44 -3.24
CA VAL A 144 -2.16 8.95 -4.57
C VAL A 144 -1.60 7.79 -5.37
N THR A 145 -2.21 7.50 -6.51
CA THR A 145 -1.80 6.43 -7.42
C THR A 145 -1.46 7.03 -8.77
N PHE A 146 -0.26 6.76 -9.26
CA PHE A 146 0.22 7.18 -10.56
C PHE A 146 0.10 6.01 -11.54
N LEU A 147 -0.78 6.13 -12.53
CA LEU A 147 -1.08 5.10 -13.51
C LEU A 147 -0.56 5.49 -14.89
N ALA A 148 -0.30 4.50 -15.73
CA ALA A 148 -0.04 4.69 -17.15
C ALA A 148 -1.15 4.05 -17.97
N ASN A 149 -1.66 4.77 -18.99
CA ASN A 149 -2.67 4.24 -19.88
C ASN A 149 -2.13 3.13 -20.80
N ASP A 150 -0.82 3.14 -21.05
CA ASP A 150 -0.11 2.07 -21.75
C ASP A 150 0.76 1.27 -20.76
N ALA A 151 0.56 -0.05 -20.75
CA ALA A 151 1.33 -0.95 -19.87
C ALA A 151 2.84 -0.90 -20.14
N LYS A 152 3.29 -0.59 -21.35
CA LYS A 152 4.71 -0.49 -21.71
C LYS A 152 5.34 0.85 -21.35
N GLN A 153 4.54 1.88 -21.06
CA GLN A 153 5.04 3.20 -20.70
C GLN A 153 5.59 3.19 -19.27
N LEU A 154 6.82 3.65 -19.07
CA LEU A 154 7.43 3.78 -17.74
C LEU A 154 6.85 4.96 -16.96
N GLN A 155 6.68 6.09 -17.63
CA GLN A 155 6.20 7.32 -17.04
C GLN A 155 4.68 7.29 -16.88
N PRO A 156 4.13 7.55 -15.68
CA PRO A 156 2.69 7.66 -15.50
C PRO A 156 2.15 8.90 -16.19
N ASN A 157 0.92 8.81 -16.70
CA ASN A 157 0.20 9.90 -17.35
C ASN A 157 -1.24 10.06 -16.85
N ARG A 158 -1.54 9.45 -15.70
CA ARG A 158 -2.82 9.56 -15.01
C ARG A 158 -2.56 9.60 -13.50
N ILE A 159 -3.21 10.54 -12.82
CA ILE A 159 -3.17 10.69 -11.37
C ILE A 159 -4.54 10.36 -10.83
N LEU A 160 -4.61 9.39 -9.96
CA LEU A 160 -5.79 9.09 -9.18
C LEU A 160 -5.50 9.38 -7.71
N LEU A 161 -6.28 10.28 -7.13
CA LEU A 161 -6.05 10.77 -5.79
C LEU A 161 -7.36 10.71 -4.99
N TYR A 162 -7.30 10.12 -3.80
CA TYR A 162 -8.41 10.05 -2.87
C TYR A 162 -8.22 10.98 -1.69
N ILE A 163 -9.32 11.62 -1.29
CA ILE A 163 -9.35 12.55 -0.16
C ILE A 163 -10.40 12.05 0.84
N ARG A 164 -9.96 11.81 2.06
CA ARG A 164 -10.83 11.54 3.20
C ARG A 164 -11.23 12.86 3.84
N ASN A 165 -12.51 13.05 4.07
CA ASN A 165 -13.06 14.20 4.78
C ASN A 165 -13.80 13.71 6.05
N GLU A 166 -13.20 13.90 7.21
CA GLU A 166 -13.80 13.58 8.50
C GLU A 166 -14.47 14.81 9.17
N ALA A 167 -14.46 15.96 8.47
CA ALA A 167 -15.20 17.13 8.93
C ALA A 167 -16.71 16.95 8.83
N ILE A 168 -17.46 17.76 9.58
CA ILE A 168 -18.93 17.78 9.53
C ILE A 168 -19.51 18.52 8.32
N GLU A 169 -18.63 19.20 7.56
CA GLU A 169 -18.98 19.95 6.36
C GLU A 169 -18.34 19.34 5.14
N PRO A 170 -18.98 19.43 3.97
CA PRO A 170 -18.36 19.02 2.72
C PRO A 170 -17.12 19.87 2.42
N LEU A 171 -16.17 19.29 1.68
CA LEU A 171 -14.97 19.94 1.20
C LEU A 171 -15.05 20.09 -0.32
N ARG A 172 -14.94 21.32 -0.82
CA ARG A 172 -14.91 21.58 -2.26
C ARG A 172 -13.47 21.67 -2.75
N ILE A 173 -13.13 20.80 -3.70
CA ILE A 173 -11.85 20.82 -4.39
C ILE A 173 -11.98 21.75 -5.59
N ARG A 174 -10.93 22.58 -5.85
CA ARG A 174 -10.85 23.54 -6.97
C ARG A 174 -9.80 23.13 -8.00
N GLY A 175 -8.85 22.29 -7.62
CA GLY A 175 -7.79 21.86 -8.51
C GLY A 175 -6.64 21.15 -7.80
N LEU A 176 -5.67 20.76 -8.61
CA LEU A 176 -4.44 20.13 -8.19
C LEU A 176 -3.24 20.89 -8.75
N ARG A 177 -2.21 21.10 -7.96
CA ARG A 177 -0.91 21.59 -8.41
C ARG A 177 0.17 20.59 -8.04
N LEU A 178 1.03 20.29 -8.99
CA LEU A 178 2.26 19.56 -8.76
C LEU A 178 3.43 20.54 -8.59
N TRP A 179 4.33 20.17 -7.70
CA TRP A 179 5.61 20.83 -7.50
C TRP A 179 6.69 19.81 -7.81
N LEU A 180 7.44 20.03 -8.89
CA LEU A 180 8.42 19.09 -9.43
C LEU A 180 9.82 19.70 -9.39
N PRO A 181 10.89 18.91 -9.18
CA PRO A 181 12.26 19.40 -9.33
C PRO A 181 12.52 19.77 -10.81
N ARG A 182 13.41 20.69 -11.06
CA ARG A 182 13.88 21.01 -12.43
C ARG A 182 14.74 19.89 -13.00
N ALA A 183 15.50 19.25 -12.13
CA ALA A 183 16.27 18.05 -12.45
C ALA A 183 16.10 17.02 -11.33
N VAL A 184 16.33 15.75 -11.64
CA VAL A 184 16.22 14.66 -10.65
C VAL A 184 17.11 14.91 -9.42
N SER A 185 18.27 15.52 -9.60
CA SER A 185 19.18 15.90 -8.50
C SER A 185 18.64 16.99 -7.56
N GLU A 186 17.59 17.69 -7.94
CA GLU A 186 17.00 18.80 -7.18
C GLU A 186 15.76 18.37 -6.37
N TRP A 187 15.65 17.14 -5.97
CA TRP A 187 14.45 16.56 -5.33
C TRP A 187 13.91 17.35 -4.12
N GLN A 188 14.71 18.14 -3.44
CA GLN A 188 14.27 18.98 -2.31
C GLN A 188 13.91 20.43 -2.70
N ASN A 189 14.24 20.86 -3.90
CA ASN A 189 13.91 22.19 -4.44
C ASN A 189 12.92 22.00 -5.60
N LEU A 190 11.64 22.22 -5.29
CA LEU A 190 10.54 21.93 -6.19
C LEU A 190 9.97 23.23 -6.77
N TRP A 191 9.53 23.17 -8.02
CA TRP A 191 9.04 24.32 -8.77
C TRP A 191 7.58 24.09 -9.17
N PRO A 192 6.72 25.15 -9.09
CA PRO A 192 5.31 25.00 -9.37
C PRO A 192 5.06 24.67 -10.83
N GLN A 193 4.19 23.72 -11.08
CA GLN A 193 3.60 23.48 -12.38
C GLN A 193 2.26 24.23 -12.51
N PRO A 194 1.73 24.42 -13.72
CA PRO A 194 0.39 24.96 -13.91
C PRO A 194 -0.65 24.21 -13.08
N VAL A 195 -1.63 24.93 -12.57
CA VAL A 195 -2.76 24.29 -11.85
C VAL A 195 -3.59 23.48 -12.84
N ILE A 196 -3.82 22.23 -12.50
CA ILE A 196 -4.79 21.38 -13.21
C ILE A 196 -6.14 21.69 -12.58
N ALA A 197 -7.03 22.33 -13.34
CA ALA A 197 -8.38 22.63 -12.88
C ALA A 197 -9.17 21.32 -12.71
N ALA A 198 -9.71 21.10 -11.52
CA ALA A 198 -10.49 19.90 -11.21
C ALA A 198 -11.49 20.26 -10.10
N GLU A 199 -12.77 20.21 -10.42
CA GLU A 199 -13.83 20.46 -9.44
C GLU A 199 -14.40 19.14 -8.94
N SER A 200 -14.44 18.97 -7.63
CA SER A 200 -15.07 17.84 -6.97
C SER A 200 -15.56 18.25 -5.58
N ASN A 201 -16.60 17.59 -5.10
CA ASN A 201 -17.07 17.74 -3.74
C ASN A 201 -16.84 16.44 -2.98
N VAL A 202 -16.14 16.53 -1.86
CA VAL A 202 -15.99 15.42 -0.93
C VAL A 202 -17.03 15.61 0.18
N PRO A 203 -18.01 14.73 0.31
CA PRO A 203 -19.06 14.89 1.34
C PRO A 203 -18.48 14.89 2.76
N ALA A 204 -19.23 15.39 3.70
CA ALA A 204 -18.92 15.27 5.13
C ALA A 204 -18.85 13.79 5.55
N LYS A 205 -17.85 13.43 6.35
CA LYS A 205 -17.65 12.07 6.86
C LYS A 205 -17.55 11.01 5.76
N ASP A 206 -16.91 11.37 4.61
CA ASP A 206 -16.86 10.50 3.46
C ASP A 206 -15.52 10.60 2.70
N LEU A 207 -15.41 9.85 1.62
CA LEU A 207 -14.30 9.83 0.69
C LEU A 207 -14.73 10.51 -0.63
N GLY A 208 -13.79 11.19 -1.26
CA GLY A 208 -13.93 11.69 -2.63
C GLY A 208 -12.67 11.43 -3.41
N PHE A 209 -12.69 11.66 -4.72
CA PHE A 209 -11.54 11.42 -5.57
C PHE A 209 -11.40 12.46 -6.68
N LEU A 210 -10.16 12.54 -7.21
CA LEU A 210 -9.81 13.17 -8.48
C LEU A 210 -9.19 12.10 -9.37
N ASP A 211 -9.60 12.07 -10.64
CA ASP A 211 -9.06 11.20 -11.69
C ASP A 211 -8.64 12.07 -12.88
N LEU A 212 -7.34 12.27 -13.05
CA LEU A 212 -6.79 13.28 -13.93
C LEU A 212 -5.84 12.67 -14.94
N SER A 213 -6.12 12.86 -16.22
CA SER A 213 -5.14 12.62 -17.29
C SER A 213 -4.18 13.79 -17.40
N VAL A 214 -2.89 13.49 -17.43
CA VAL A 214 -1.80 14.48 -17.49
C VAL A 214 -0.77 14.09 -18.54
N SER A 215 0.11 15.01 -18.89
CA SER A 215 1.31 14.66 -19.67
C SER A 215 2.17 13.67 -18.87
N PRO A 216 2.99 12.83 -19.55
CA PRO A 216 3.89 11.90 -18.86
C PRO A 216 4.71 12.60 -17.77
N LEU A 217 4.63 12.07 -16.55
CA LEU A 217 5.29 12.65 -15.39
C LEU A 217 6.70 12.07 -15.21
N PRO A 218 7.67 12.88 -14.75
CA PRO A 218 9.01 12.37 -14.45
C PRO A 218 8.97 11.42 -13.24
N LEU A 219 9.83 10.39 -13.27
CA LEU A 219 10.00 9.46 -12.15
C LEU A 219 10.88 10.11 -11.08
N THR A 220 10.29 10.88 -10.19
CA THR A 220 10.98 11.65 -9.15
C THR A 220 10.05 11.89 -7.97
N TYR A 221 10.51 12.64 -6.97
CA TYR A 221 9.63 13.13 -5.92
C TYR A 221 8.83 14.36 -6.38
N ALA A 222 7.62 14.48 -5.86
CA ALA A 222 6.76 15.63 -6.07
C ALA A 222 6.07 16.04 -4.78
N ALA A 223 5.85 17.33 -4.59
CA ALA A 223 4.82 17.78 -3.68
C ALA A 223 3.50 17.91 -4.47
N VAL A 224 2.44 17.39 -3.87
CA VAL A 224 1.06 17.43 -4.38
C VAL A 224 0.28 18.40 -3.50
N GLU A 225 -0.23 19.46 -4.10
CA GLU A 225 -1.07 20.48 -3.48
C GLU A 225 -2.49 20.35 -4.02
N VAL A 226 -3.43 19.91 -3.21
CA VAL A 226 -4.86 19.90 -3.55
C VAL A 226 -5.46 21.22 -3.07
N LEU A 227 -5.90 22.03 -4.00
CA LEU A 227 -6.51 23.33 -3.75
C LEU A 227 -7.97 23.14 -3.36
N THR A 228 -8.36 23.59 -2.18
CA THR A 228 -9.74 23.51 -1.69
C THR A 228 -10.32 24.91 -1.45
N ASP A 229 -11.57 24.97 -1.04
CA ASP A 229 -12.24 26.22 -0.65
C ASP A 229 -11.87 26.70 0.77
N LYS A 230 -11.19 25.87 1.56
CA LYS A 230 -10.74 26.17 2.92
C LYS A 230 -9.23 26.36 2.95
N GLU A 231 -8.50 25.29 2.85
CA GLU A 231 -7.04 25.24 2.88
C GLU A 231 -6.51 24.23 1.88
N SER A 232 -5.26 24.36 1.46
CA SER A 232 -4.64 23.34 0.61
C SER A 232 -4.28 22.10 1.42
N LEU A 233 -4.59 20.93 0.86
CA LEU A 233 -4.10 19.66 1.38
C LEU A 233 -2.78 19.30 0.70
N TRP A 234 -1.83 18.84 1.47
CA TRP A 234 -0.48 18.63 1.01
C TRP A 234 0.00 17.21 1.25
N THR A 235 0.82 16.71 0.33
CA THR A 235 1.67 15.55 0.55
C THR A 235 2.92 15.59 -0.33
N TYR A 236 3.93 14.83 0.08
CA TYR A 236 5.19 14.68 -0.64
C TYR A 236 5.52 13.21 -0.79
N LEU A 237 5.64 12.75 -2.04
CA LEU A 237 5.85 11.35 -2.35
C LEU A 237 6.56 11.18 -3.69
N ARG A 238 7.01 9.96 -3.97
CA ARG A 238 7.61 9.59 -5.25
C ARG A 238 6.53 9.37 -6.31
N ILE A 239 6.75 9.94 -7.49
CA ILE A 239 6.06 9.57 -8.72
C ILE A 239 6.70 8.29 -9.25
N LYS A 240 5.96 7.20 -9.24
CA LYS A 240 6.28 5.95 -9.90
C LYS A 240 5.02 5.35 -10.50
N LYS A 241 5.16 4.61 -11.60
CA LYS A 241 4.04 3.86 -12.15
C LYS A 241 3.63 2.75 -11.18
N GLU A 242 2.36 2.73 -10.78
CA GLU A 242 1.82 1.66 -9.97
C GLU A 242 1.42 0.46 -10.83
N THR A 243 1.77 -0.71 -10.33
CA THR A 243 1.34 -2.02 -10.80
C THR A 243 0.96 -2.85 -9.59
N PHE A 244 0.05 -3.81 -9.75
CA PHE A 244 -0.19 -4.79 -8.69
C PHE A 244 0.77 -5.96 -8.92
N ASP A 245 1.70 -6.16 -8.01
CA ASP A 245 2.74 -7.17 -8.17
C ASP A 245 2.54 -8.35 -7.20
N ILE A 246 2.73 -9.56 -7.69
CA ILE A 246 2.74 -10.79 -6.89
C ILE A 246 4.18 -11.27 -6.79
N SER A 247 4.75 -11.19 -5.59
CA SER A 247 6.16 -11.50 -5.37
C SER A 247 6.38 -12.87 -4.74
N GLY A 248 7.46 -13.52 -5.17
CA GLY A 248 8.01 -14.71 -4.53
C GLY A 248 9.27 -14.39 -3.71
N GLY A 249 9.26 -14.69 -2.41
CA GLY A 249 10.45 -14.65 -1.58
C GLY A 249 11.34 -15.89 -1.83
N TRP A 250 12.64 -15.72 -1.75
CA TRP A 250 13.70 -16.76 -1.86
C TRP A 250 13.65 -17.58 -3.15
N ILE A 251 13.26 -16.95 -4.25
CA ILE A 251 13.22 -17.61 -5.56
C ILE A 251 14.56 -17.58 -6.29
N GLY A 252 15.47 -16.69 -5.93
CA GLY A 252 16.66 -16.32 -6.72
C GLY A 252 17.60 -17.47 -7.08
N LYS A 253 17.74 -18.49 -6.23
CA LYS A 253 18.72 -19.56 -6.40
C LYS A 253 18.45 -20.50 -7.59
N ASP A 254 17.19 -20.66 -7.99
CA ASP A 254 16.75 -21.67 -8.96
C ASP A 254 16.22 -21.06 -10.27
N LEU A 255 16.37 -19.74 -10.47
CA LEU A 255 15.84 -19.02 -11.65
C LEU A 255 16.54 -19.38 -12.98
N GLN A 256 17.65 -20.11 -12.96
CA GLN A 256 18.29 -20.64 -14.16
C GLN A 256 17.53 -21.82 -14.78
N HIS A 257 16.51 -22.36 -14.12
CA HIS A 257 15.77 -23.55 -14.55
C HIS A 257 14.37 -23.21 -15.08
N ASP A 258 14.14 -23.43 -16.37
CA ASP A 258 12.86 -23.11 -17.02
C ASP A 258 11.66 -23.81 -16.36
N ALA A 259 11.80 -25.07 -15.93
CA ALA A 259 10.73 -25.78 -15.26
C ALA A 259 10.27 -25.07 -13.94
N TYR A 260 11.20 -24.45 -13.24
CA TYR A 260 10.85 -23.67 -12.05
C TYR A 260 10.22 -22.33 -12.42
N LEU A 261 10.71 -21.68 -13.47
CA LEU A 261 10.11 -20.45 -13.99
C LEU A 261 8.69 -20.69 -14.54
N ASP A 262 8.44 -21.81 -15.21
CA ASP A 262 7.09 -22.22 -15.63
C ASP A 262 6.16 -22.36 -14.42
N LEU A 263 6.62 -22.99 -13.34
CA LEU A 263 5.85 -23.07 -12.10
C LEU A 263 5.54 -21.70 -11.53
N LEU A 264 6.55 -20.82 -11.34
CA LEU A 264 6.36 -19.46 -10.81
C LEU A 264 5.39 -18.65 -11.69
N ALA A 265 5.54 -18.69 -13.01
CA ALA A 265 4.65 -18.00 -13.95
C ALA A 265 3.21 -18.52 -13.86
N SER A 266 3.03 -19.86 -13.68
CA SER A 266 1.71 -20.46 -13.47
C SER A 266 1.09 -20.08 -12.12
N LEU A 267 1.90 -19.65 -11.14
CA LEU A 267 1.45 -19.11 -9.85
C LEU A 267 1.25 -17.58 -9.88
N HIS A 268 1.31 -16.98 -11.07
CA HIS A 268 1.18 -15.53 -11.29
C HIS A 268 2.30 -14.66 -10.70
N VAL A 269 3.44 -15.25 -10.33
CA VAL A 269 4.59 -14.49 -9.83
C VAL A 269 5.15 -13.61 -10.96
N ASP A 270 5.28 -12.32 -10.69
CA ASP A 270 5.81 -11.31 -11.60
C ASP A 270 6.90 -10.42 -10.97
N THR A 271 7.21 -10.68 -9.71
CA THR A 271 8.23 -9.97 -8.95
C THR A 271 8.93 -10.93 -8.00
N GLY A 272 10.17 -10.68 -7.65
CA GLY A 272 10.88 -11.54 -6.71
C GLY A 272 12.16 -10.93 -6.15
N GLN A 273 12.60 -11.49 -5.03
CA GLN A 273 13.92 -11.21 -4.48
C GLN A 273 14.98 -11.88 -5.36
N ILE A 274 15.48 -11.15 -6.34
CA ILE A 274 16.47 -11.58 -7.31
C ILE A 274 17.75 -10.79 -7.08
N GLN A 275 18.88 -11.48 -6.88
CA GLN A 275 20.17 -10.83 -6.71
C GLN A 275 20.75 -10.41 -8.06
N GLU A 276 21.54 -9.36 -8.06
CA GLU A 276 22.12 -8.74 -9.25
C GLU A 276 22.92 -9.73 -10.12
N ASP A 277 23.62 -10.65 -9.49
CA ASP A 277 24.54 -11.59 -10.09
C ASP A 277 23.90 -12.93 -10.52
N ASP A 278 22.61 -13.11 -10.27
CA ASP A 278 21.87 -14.34 -10.67
C ASP A 278 21.80 -14.55 -12.20
N GLY A 279 22.28 -13.58 -13.00
CA GLY A 279 22.31 -13.65 -14.47
C GLY A 279 20.93 -13.70 -15.13
N TYR A 280 19.85 -13.67 -14.36
CA TYR A 280 18.49 -13.78 -14.85
C TYR A 280 18.03 -12.53 -15.59
N THR A 281 18.11 -11.36 -14.95
CA THR A 281 17.71 -10.06 -15.54
C THR A 281 18.63 -9.62 -16.67
N ASN A 282 19.85 -10.17 -16.73
CA ASN A 282 20.83 -9.92 -17.78
C ASN A 282 20.65 -10.84 -19.01
N ASN A 283 19.73 -11.82 -18.98
CA ASN A 283 19.39 -12.66 -20.12
C ASN A 283 18.11 -12.16 -20.78
N PRO A 284 18.18 -11.39 -21.90
CA PRO A 284 17.00 -10.76 -22.51
C PRO A 284 15.96 -11.77 -22.99
N GLU A 285 16.36 -12.92 -23.51
CA GLU A 285 15.44 -13.95 -24.01
C GLU A 285 14.67 -14.59 -22.87
N ARG A 286 15.34 -14.92 -21.78
CA ARG A 286 14.72 -15.49 -20.59
C ARG A 286 13.81 -14.48 -19.91
N TYR A 287 14.24 -13.22 -19.75
CA TYR A 287 13.42 -12.17 -19.20
C TYR A 287 12.17 -11.87 -20.05
N ALA A 288 12.30 -11.90 -21.38
CA ALA A 288 11.15 -11.72 -22.28
C ALA A 288 10.11 -12.84 -22.14
N ARG A 289 10.56 -14.07 -21.87
CA ARG A 289 9.66 -15.21 -21.65
C ARG A 289 9.04 -15.22 -20.25
N TYR A 290 9.79 -14.82 -19.22
CA TYR A 290 9.38 -14.81 -17.82
C TYR A 290 9.69 -13.43 -17.20
N PRO A 291 8.85 -12.41 -17.37
CA PRO A 291 9.16 -11.04 -16.94
C PRO A 291 8.94 -10.86 -15.43
N ILE A 292 9.85 -11.42 -14.62
CA ILE A 292 9.86 -11.27 -13.16
C ILE A 292 10.74 -10.07 -12.80
N LYS A 293 10.17 -9.01 -12.25
CA LYS A 293 10.88 -7.83 -11.81
C LYS A 293 11.73 -8.13 -10.57
N SER A 294 12.83 -7.44 -10.47
CA SER A 294 13.72 -7.55 -9.32
C SER A 294 13.25 -6.64 -8.17
N PHE A 295 13.25 -7.21 -6.99
CA PHE A 295 13.08 -6.55 -5.72
C PHE A 295 14.31 -6.90 -4.88
N ASN A 296 15.26 -5.99 -4.75
CA ASN A 296 16.59 -6.36 -4.28
C ASN A 296 17.26 -5.27 -3.43
N ARG A 297 18.30 -5.68 -2.71
CA ARG A 297 19.08 -4.82 -1.84
C ARG A 297 19.82 -3.75 -2.62
N MET A 298 20.18 -2.68 -1.92
CA MET A 298 20.90 -1.48 -2.35
C MET A 298 21.70 -1.64 -3.65
N MET A 299 21.14 -1.16 -4.75
CA MET A 299 21.71 -1.31 -6.10
C MET A 299 22.57 -0.09 -6.48
N PRO A 300 23.74 -0.27 -7.11
CA PRO A 300 24.52 0.85 -7.63
C PRO A 300 23.74 1.69 -8.64
N LEU A 301 23.60 3.00 -8.39
CA LEU A 301 22.78 3.89 -9.22
C LEU A 301 23.33 4.01 -10.65
N GLU A 302 24.66 4.02 -10.82
CA GLU A 302 25.32 4.14 -12.12
C GLU A 302 24.90 3.03 -13.09
N LYS A 303 24.58 1.85 -12.57
CA LYS A 303 24.16 0.70 -13.35
C LYS A 303 22.65 0.63 -13.51
N PHE A 304 21.90 0.88 -12.44
CA PHE A 304 20.48 0.54 -12.37
C PHE A 304 19.52 1.71 -12.60
N ASP A 305 19.96 2.96 -12.50
CA ASP A 305 19.10 4.13 -12.81
C ASP A 305 19.10 4.44 -14.32
N THR A 306 18.72 3.45 -15.12
CA THR A 306 18.56 3.56 -16.58
C THR A 306 17.17 3.08 -17.00
N ASP A 307 16.67 3.52 -18.16
CA ASP A 307 15.33 3.13 -18.64
C ASP A 307 15.18 1.62 -18.80
N GLU A 308 16.24 0.95 -19.23
CA GLU A 308 16.25 -0.51 -19.35
C GLU A 308 16.02 -1.20 -18.01
N TRP A 309 16.72 -0.76 -16.96
CA TRP A 309 16.62 -1.37 -15.65
C TRP A 309 15.38 -0.97 -14.88
N LEU A 310 14.91 0.28 -15.04
CA LEU A 310 13.67 0.74 -14.40
C LEU A 310 12.46 -0.12 -14.75
N ALA A 311 12.42 -0.68 -15.98
CA ALA A 311 11.37 -1.61 -16.39
C ALA A 311 11.46 -2.97 -15.67
N LYS A 312 12.63 -3.33 -15.14
CA LYS A 312 12.94 -4.63 -14.55
C LYS A 312 13.05 -4.58 -13.02
N ILE A 313 12.93 -3.40 -12.42
CA ILE A 313 13.08 -3.21 -10.98
C ILE A 313 11.73 -2.79 -10.38
N HIS A 314 11.29 -3.53 -9.37
CA HIS A 314 10.12 -3.18 -8.58
C HIS A 314 10.46 -2.11 -7.54
N ALA A 315 11.44 -2.40 -6.69
CA ALA A 315 11.96 -1.48 -5.69
C ALA A 315 13.37 -1.87 -5.22
N VAL A 316 14.08 -0.91 -4.63
CA VAL A 316 15.36 -1.12 -3.96
C VAL A 316 15.12 -1.24 -2.46
N GLU A 317 15.46 -2.37 -1.88
CA GLU A 317 15.32 -2.63 -0.46
C GLU A 317 16.60 -2.25 0.30
N PHE A 318 16.46 -1.59 1.45
CA PHE A 318 17.60 -1.28 2.31
C PHE A 318 18.25 -2.56 2.83
N MET A 319 17.54 -3.27 3.66
CA MET A 319 17.82 -4.61 4.18
C MET A 319 16.49 -5.18 4.65
N GLY A 320 16.30 -6.46 4.65
CA GLY A 320 15.12 -7.03 5.29
C GLY A 320 15.08 -6.62 6.77
N GLU A 321 13.94 -6.13 7.25
CA GLU A 321 13.63 -5.97 8.68
C GLU A 321 14.62 -5.10 9.48
N PRO A 322 14.77 -3.80 9.18
CA PRO A 322 15.70 -2.95 9.93
C PRO A 322 15.35 -2.85 11.43
N GLN A 323 14.08 -3.05 11.81
CA GLN A 323 13.64 -3.11 13.20
C GLN A 323 14.24 -4.29 13.96
N TYR A 324 14.56 -5.37 13.27
CA TYR A 324 15.21 -6.57 13.80
C TYR A 324 16.71 -6.54 13.56
N GLY A 325 17.15 -6.10 12.37
CA GLY A 325 18.54 -5.86 11.99
C GLY A 325 19.48 -7.05 12.18
N GLY A 326 18.98 -8.28 12.00
CA GLY A 326 19.76 -9.49 12.23
C GLY A 326 20.17 -9.70 13.71
N GLY A 327 19.39 -9.14 14.66
CA GLY A 327 19.62 -9.21 16.10
C GLY A 327 19.90 -7.86 16.77
N ARG A 328 20.21 -6.81 16.00
CA ARG A 328 20.35 -5.44 16.49
C ARG A 328 19.58 -4.47 15.59
N PRO A 329 18.56 -3.77 16.11
CA PRO A 329 17.84 -2.78 15.33
C PRO A 329 18.76 -1.72 14.72
N VAL A 330 18.55 -1.42 13.44
CA VAL A 330 19.20 -0.29 12.76
C VAL A 330 18.40 0.97 13.10
N PRO A 331 19.02 2.05 13.59
CA PRO A 331 18.30 3.28 13.89
C PRO A 331 17.57 3.84 12.66
N PRO A 332 16.35 4.39 12.80
CA PRO A 332 15.59 4.94 11.67
C PRO A 332 16.35 6.02 10.89
N GLN A 333 17.13 6.86 11.55
CA GLN A 333 17.96 7.87 10.89
C GLN A 333 19.02 7.23 9.97
N GLU A 334 19.62 6.13 10.38
CA GLU A 334 20.62 5.41 9.56
C GLU A 334 19.98 4.86 8.28
N VAL A 335 18.75 4.34 8.38
CA VAL A 335 17.97 3.92 7.20
C VAL A 335 17.66 5.12 6.29
N ARG A 336 17.29 6.28 6.87
CA ARG A 336 17.03 7.51 6.12
C ARG A 336 18.26 7.98 5.35
N GLU A 337 19.43 7.98 5.99
CA GLU A 337 20.69 8.37 5.35
C GLU A 337 21.10 7.39 4.23
N ALA A 338 20.90 6.09 4.43
CA ALA A 338 21.19 5.09 3.41
C ALA A 338 20.33 5.29 2.15
N PHE A 339 19.08 5.73 2.28
CA PHE A 339 18.22 6.02 1.13
C PHE A 339 18.44 7.39 0.48
N LYS A 340 19.25 8.26 1.06
CA LYS A 340 19.46 9.61 0.54
C LYS A 340 19.89 9.66 -0.94
N PRO A 341 20.85 8.84 -1.42
CA PRO A 341 21.20 8.81 -2.84
C PRO A 341 20.02 8.43 -3.75
N TYR A 342 19.17 7.51 -3.28
CA TYR A 342 18.01 7.04 -4.07
C TYR A 342 16.90 8.10 -4.14
N ARG A 343 16.83 9.04 -3.21
CA ARG A 343 15.87 10.15 -3.28
C ARG A 343 16.13 11.07 -4.46
N ALA A 344 17.38 11.18 -4.90
CA ALA A 344 17.79 11.90 -6.11
C ALA A 344 17.84 11.00 -7.36
N SER A 345 17.26 9.80 -7.32
CA SER A 345 17.20 8.86 -8.44
C SER A 345 15.76 8.55 -8.84
N ARG A 346 15.58 7.77 -9.91
CA ARG A 346 14.27 7.29 -10.38
C ARG A 346 13.84 5.97 -9.73
N LEU A 347 14.74 5.32 -9.00
CA LEU A 347 14.51 4.04 -8.34
C LEU A 347 13.66 4.23 -7.08
N ALA A 348 12.55 3.53 -6.98
CA ALA A 348 11.74 3.49 -5.76
C ALA A 348 12.43 2.67 -4.67
N THR A 349 12.23 3.04 -3.41
CA THR A 349 12.81 2.38 -2.25
C THR A 349 11.76 1.60 -1.47
N SER A 350 12.16 0.52 -0.79
CA SER A 350 11.29 -0.26 0.08
C SER A 350 11.93 -0.60 1.41
N VAL A 351 11.11 -0.83 2.41
CA VAL A 351 11.49 -1.32 3.74
C VAL A 351 10.52 -2.41 4.17
N THR A 352 11.05 -3.53 4.60
CA THR A 352 10.28 -4.59 5.27
C THR A 352 10.13 -4.26 6.76
N HIS A 353 8.91 -4.18 7.24
CA HIS A 353 8.59 -3.92 8.64
C HIS A 353 8.26 -5.24 9.37
N SER A 354 8.95 -5.55 10.47
CA SER A 354 8.76 -6.79 11.22
C SER A 354 8.15 -6.58 12.62
N GLU A 355 8.67 -5.63 13.38
CA GLU A 355 8.26 -5.37 14.75
C GLU A 355 7.20 -4.27 14.82
N GLU A 356 5.91 -4.63 14.78
CA GLU A 356 4.78 -3.69 14.67
C GLU A 356 4.77 -2.60 15.76
N ARG A 357 5.24 -2.89 16.97
CA ARG A 357 5.32 -1.91 18.07
C ARG A 357 6.23 -0.71 17.79
N VAL A 358 7.19 -0.86 16.84
CA VAL A 358 8.14 0.19 16.48
C VAL A 358 7.93 0.74 15.08
N TRP A 359 6.98 0.23 14.29
CA TRP A 359 6.71 0.68 12.92
C TRP A 359 6.55 2.19 12.80
N ARG A 360 5.89 2.81 13.79
CA ARG A 360 5.69 4.26 13.82
C ARG A 360 6.99 5.07 13.69
N PHE A 361 8.11 4.55 14.20
CA PHE A 361 9.40 5.24 14.13
C PHE A 361 10.08 5.11 12.77
N TYR A 362 9.71 4.09 11.99
CA TYR A 362 10.22 3.84 10.64
C TYR A 362 9.24 4.30 9.54
N ALA A 363 8.10 4.84 9.91
CA ALA A 363 7.11 5.33 8.95
C ALA A 363 7.68 6.48 8.09
N GLY A 364 7.41 6.43 6.77
CA GLY A 364 7.86 7.44 5.81
C GLY A 364 9.30 7.27 5.30
N LEU A 365 10.02 6.24 5.71
CA LEU A 365 11.40 6.03 5.27
C LEU A 365 11.52 5.56 3.83
N SER A 366 10.55 4.80 3.33
CA SER A 366 10.57 4.25 1.96
C SER A 366 9.35 4.64 1.15
N ASP A 367 9.47 4.52 -0.16
CA ASP A 367 8.38 4.80 -1.11
C ASP A 367 7.35 3.67 -1.16
N TYR A 368 7.75 2.47 -0.73
CA TYR A 368 6.95 1.27 -0.81
C TYR A 368 7.16 0.37 0.44
N PRO A 369 6.57 0.74 1.58
CA PRO A 369 6.68 -0.06 2.80
C PRO A 369 5.82 -1.32 2.72
N HIS A 370 6.33 -2.41 3.28
CA HIS A 370 5.62 -3.66 3.46
C HIS A 370 5.96 -4.29 4.80
N PHE A 371 5.16 -5.27 5.23
CA PHE A 371 5.41 -5.98 6.48
C PHE A 371 5.42 -7.49 6.27
N ASP A 372 6.12 -8.20 7.15
CA ASP A 372 6.30 -9.64 7.12
C ASP A 372 5.89 -10.34 8.43
N ALA A 373 4.81 -9.92 9.02
CA ALA A 373 4.28 -10.52 10.23
C ALA A 373 3.43 -11.76 9.90
N TYR A 374 4.05 -12.93 9.92
CA TYR A 374 3.41 -14.21 9.58
C TYR A 374 2.56 -14.73 10.73
N ARG A 375 1.25 -14.94 10.49
CA ARG A 375 0.27 -15.22 11.56
C ARG A 375 -0.33 -16.63 11.52
N VAL A 376 0.01 -17.42 10.53
CA VAL A 376 -0.55 -18.78 10.42
C VAL A 376 0.26 -19.81 11.19
N VAL A 377 1.57 -19.82 11.02
CA VAL A 377 2.46 -20.81 11.67
C VAL A 377 3.64 -20.19 12.42
N ALA A 378 3.64 -18.88 12.62
CA ALA A 378 4.63 -18.18 13.41
C ALA A 378 4.12 -17.88 14.83
N PRO A 379 5.00 -17.70 15.82
CA PRO A 379 4.57 -17.49 17.20
C PRO A 379 3.97 -16.11 17.39
N ALA A 380 2.77 -16.07 17.90
CA ALA A 380 2.11 -14.84 18.34
C ALA A 380 1.04 -15.16 19.40
N ALA A 381 1.37 -16.05 20.35
CA ALA A 381 0.42 -16.52 21.35
C ALA A 381 -0.29 -15.39 22.10
N ASP A 382 0.38 -14.27 22.30
CA ASP A 382 -0.20 -13.11 22.98
C ASP A 382 -1.31 -12.44 22.17
N ALA A 383 -1.27 -12.52 20.83
CA ALA A 383 -2.30 -11.94 19.96
C ALA A 383 -3.68 -12.55 20.19
N TRP A 384 -3.76 -13.83 20.53
CA TRP A 384 -5.02 -14.50 20.79
C TRP A 384 -5.80 -13.88 21.94
N ARG A 385 -5.09 -13.40 22.98
CA ARG A 385 -5.72 -12.76 24.14
C ARG A 385 -6.30 -11.39 23.80
N ALA A 386 -5.65 -10.67 22.91
CA ALA A 386 -6.11 -9.34 22.52
C ALA A 386 -7.45 -9.38 21.74
N TYR A 387 -7.74 -10.51 21.10
CA TYR A 387 -8.91 -10.67 20.25
C TYR A 387 -10.06 -11.42 20.93
N ASP A 388 -9.92 -11.78 22.22
CA ASP A 388 -10.95 -12.51 23.00
C ASP A 388 -11.56 -13.71 22.26
N ARG A 389 -10.72 -14.39 21.44
CA ARG A 389 -11.18 -15.47 20.56
C ARG A 389 -11.21 -16.81 21.23
N TRP A 390 -10.49 -16.95 22.33
CA TRP A 390 -10.16 -18.23 22.86
C TRP A 390 -10.67 -18.39 24.29
N GLU A 391 -11.55 -19.34 24.49
CA GLU A 391 -11.98 -19.77 25.82
C GLU A 391 -10.98 -20.83 26.30
N GLY A 392 -10.00 -20.42 27.11
CA GLY A 392 -8.99 -21.32 27.66
C GLY A 392 -7.56 -20.87 27.35
N PRO A 393 -6.57 -21.78 27.44
CA PRO A 393 -5.18 -21.46 27.15
C PRO A 393 -5.01 -21.06 25.68
N ALA A 394 -4.44 -19.90 25.42
CA ALA A 394 -4.16 -19.47 24.06
C ALA A 394 -3.15 -20.40 23.39
N PRO A 395 -3.32 -20.72 22.10
CA PRO A 395 -2.34 -21.46 21.33
C PRO A 395 -0.95 -20.83 21.40
N ARG A 396 0.09 -21.62 21.34
CA ARG A 396 1.47 -21.14 21.37
C ARG A 396 2.03 -20.79 19.99
N TRP A 397 1.22 -20.89 18.95
CA TRP A 397 1.59 -20.67 17.55
C TRP A 397 0.52 -19.85 16.85
N GLY A 398 0.93 -19.16 15.79
CA GLY A 398 0.02 -18.36 14.99
C GLY A 398 -0.59 -17.16 15.73
N ALA A 399 -1.50 -16.49 15.06
CA ALA A 399 -2.34 -15.42 15.60
C ALA A 399 -3.69 -15.46 14.88
N PRO A 400 -4.72 -14.76 15.39
CA PRO A 400 -5.97 -14.60 14.66
C PRO A 400 -5.72 -14.04 13.25
N LEU A 401 -6.39 -14.58 12.22
CA LEU A 401 -6.18 -14.20 10.82
C LEU A 401 -6.50 -12.71 10.58
N GLU A 402 -7.49 -12.19 11.26
CA GLU A 402 -7.87 -10.78 11.20
C GLU A 402 -6.78 -9.79 11.65
N THR A 403 -5.77 -10.27 12.39
CA THR A 403 -4.60 -9.43 12.75
C THR A 403 -3.84 -8.98 11.52
N ILE A 404 -3.85 -9.74 10.43
CA ILE A 404 -3.22 -9.39 9.15
C ILE A 404 -3.88 -8.13 8.57
N GLY A 405 -5.21 -8.09 8.57
CA GLY A 405 -5.96 -6.91 8.14
C GLY A 405 -5.69 -5.69 9.03
N ASP A 406 -5.61 -5.88 10.35
CA ASP A 406 -5.31 -4.80 11.30
C ASP A 406 -3.91 -4.23 11.06
N LEU A 407 -2.91 -5.09 10.88
CA LEU A 407 -1.54 -4.68 10.57
C LEU A 407 -1.47 -3.91 9.24
N THR A 408 -2.16 -4.40 8.21
CA THR A 408 -2.19 -3.72 6.90
C THR A 408 -2.79 -2.33 7.00
N ARG A 409 -3.91 -2.17 7.72
CA ARG A 409 -4.53 -0.85 7.97
C ARG A 409 -3.59 0.07 8.72
N SER A 410 -2.93 -0.43 9.76
CA SER A 410 -1.95 0.36 10.54
C SER A 410 -0.78 0.81 9.69
N LEU A 411 -0.22 -0.07 8.84
CA LEU A 411 0.89 0.29 7.97
C LEU A 411 0.48 1.37 6.95
N ARG A 412 -0.73 1.25 6.38
CA ARG A 412 -1.28 2.28 5.49
C ARG A 412 -1.42 3.62 6.19
N ASP A 413 -2.04 3.65 7.37
CA ASP A 413 -2.27 4.90 8.11
C ASP A 413 -0.98 5.60 8.48
N LEU A 414 0.05 4.84 8.91
CA LEU A 414 1.38 5.36 9.23
C LEU A 414 2.12 5.94 8.01
N ASN A 415 1.88 5.36 6.83
CA ASN A 415 2.65 5.69 5.62
C ASN A 415 1.83 6.45 4.56
N ARG A 416 0.55 6.78 4.84
CA ARG A 416 -0.28 7.49 3.86
C ARG A 416 0.41 8.72 3.29
N PRO A 417 0.19 9.04 2.00
CA PRO A 417 -0.68 8.37 1.04
C PRO A 417 0.03 7.30 0.20
N MET A 418 1.20 6.81 0.64
CA MET A 418 2.00 5.85 -0.11
C MET A 418 1.31 4.48 -0.23
N PRO A 419 1.56 3.74 -1.33
CA PRO A 419 1.12 2.37 -1.47
C PRO A 419 1.83 1.47 -0.46
N VAL A 420 1.20 0.38 -0.06
CA VAL A 420 1.77 -0.61 0.86
C VAL A 420 1.60 -2.03 0.32
N ALA A 421 2.48 -2.93 0.74
CA ALA A 421 2.39 -4.36 0.44
C ALA A 421 2.38 -5.19 1.73
N ALA A 422 2.05 -6.47 1.57
CA ALA A 422 2.06 -7.41 2.67
C ALA A 422 2.73 -8.72 2.23
N TRP A 423 3.60 -9.26 3.08
CA TRP A 423 4.07 -10.62 2.99
C TRP A 423 3.03 -11.56 3.58
N SER A 424 2.52 -12.48 2.78
CA SER A 424 1.71 -13.61 3.21
C SER A 424 2.57 -14.85 3.33
N GLN A 425 2.26 -15.71 4.28
CA GLN A 425 2.98 -16.95 4.42
C GLN A 425 2.66 -17.91 3.28
N GLY A 426 3.68 -18.28 2.51
CA GLY A 426 3.65 -19.29 1.46
C GLY A 426 4.00 -20.70 1.99
N PRO A 427 4.29 -21.67 1.10
CA PRO A 427 4.66 -23.04 1.45
C PRO A 427 6.06 -23.11 2.09
N HIS A 428 6.14 -22.78 3.37
CA HIS A 428 7.38 -22.66 4.11
C HIS A 428 7.31 -23.37 5.46
N ASP A 429 8.37 -24.07 5.82
CA ASP A 429 8.48 -24.80 7.09
C ASP A 429 9.59 -24.33 8.03
N GLY A 430 10.18 -23.16 7.74
CA GLY A 430 11.39 -22.64 8.43
C GLY A 430 11.25 -22.37 9.91
N TRP A 431 10.02 -22.29 10.43
CA TRP A 431 9.78 -22.13 11.87
C TRP A 431 9.55 -23.47 12.61
N SER A 432 9.79 -24.57 11.96
CA SER A 432 9.49 -25.92 12.43
C SER A 432 10.18 -26.33 13.73
N GLY A 433 11.28 -25.72 14.11
CA GLY A 433 12.01 -26.04 15.33
C GLY A 433 11.59 -25.24 16.55
N PHE A 434 10.74 -24.23 16.36
CA PHE A 434 10.38 -23.29 17.42
C PHE A 434 9.06 -23.61 18.13
N PHE A 435 8.15 -24.39 17.48
CA PHE A 435 6.77 -24.52 17.97
C PHE A 435 6.30 -25.97 17.94
N ASP A 436 6.20 -26.55 19.11
CA ASP A 436 5.47 -27.78 19.35
C ASP A 436 3.97 -27.48 19.33
N GLY A 437 3.21 -28.14 18.51
CA GLY A 437 1.75 -28.05 18.54
C GLY A 437 1.06 -28.05 17.19
N ARG A 438 1.74 -27.66 16.10
CA ARG A 438 1.17 -27.76 14.75
C ARG A 438 1.86 -28.85 13.95
N ARG A 439 1.07 -29.83 13.49
CA ARG A 439 1.59 -30.94 12.68
C ARG A 439 2.02 -30.51 11.29
N ARG A 440 1.18 -29.70 10.62
CA ARG A 440 1.48 -29.11 9.32
C ARG A 440 2.21 -27.77 9.52
N ARG A 441 3.39 -27.65 8.98
CA ARG A 441 4.27 -26.48 9.13
C ARG A 441 3.99 -25.36 8.13
N SER A 442 3.49 -25.71 6.93
CA SER A 442 3.02 -24.76 5.92
C SER A 442 1.55 -24.42 6.17
N PRO A 443 1.06 -23.25 5.75
CA PRO A 443 -0.37 -22.99 5.67
C PRO A 443 -1.10 -24.05 4.86
N ASN A 444 -2.32 -24.37 5.25
CA ASN A 444 -3.21 -25.19 4.43
C ASN A 444 -3.90 -24.33 3.34
N PRO A 445 -4.63 -24.95 2.38
CA PRO A 445 -5.30 -24.22 1.30
C PRO A 445 -6.21 -23.08 1.72
N ASP A 446 -7.03 -23.27 2.75
CA ASP A 446 -7.98 -22.25 3.23
C ASP A 446 -7.25 -21.11 3.93
N GLU A 447 -6.24 -21.43 4.73
CA GLU A 447 -5.40 -20.45 5.40
C GLU A 447 -4.62 -19.55 4.41
N LEU A 448 -4.13 -20.13 3.28
CA LEU A 448 -3.45 -19.36 2.23
C LEU A 448 -4.34 -18.28 1.65
N ARG A 449 -5.57 -18.61 1.30
CA ARG A 449 -6.51 -17.66 0.72
C ARG A 449 -6.94 -16.59 1.75
N SER A 450 -7.30 -17.02 2.94
CA SER A 450 -7.82 -16.09 3.97
C SER A 450 -6.79 -15.06 4.39
N GLN A 451 -5.52 -15.45 4.64
CA GLN A 451 -4.47 -14.47 4.99
C GLN A 451 -4.25 -13.44 3.87
N ALA A 452 -4.27 -13.87 2.60
CA ALA A 452 -4.15 -12.97 1.47
C ALA A 452 -5.32 -12.00 1.40
N LEU A 453 -6.56 -12.47 1.57
CA LEU A 453 -7.76 -11.63 1.52
C LEU A 453 -7.84 -10.63 2.67
N HIS A 454 -7.38 -10.96 3.88
CA HIS A 454 -7.27 -9.99 4.98
C HIS A 454 -6.33 -8.83 4.62
N ALA A 455 -5.20 -9.10 3.96
CA ALA A 455 -4.31 -8.04 3.49
C ALA A 455 -4.93 -7.25 2.31
N ILE A 456 -5.47 -7.94 1.30
CA ILE A 456 -6.07 -7.33 0.09
C ILE A 456 -7.24 -6.43 0.46
N SER A 457 -8.14 -6.88 1.34
CA SER A 457 -9.33 -6.13 1.78
C SER A 457 -9.00 -4.81 2.47
N SER A 458 -7.78 -4.68 2.98
CA SER A 458 -7.25 -3.47 3.59
C SER A 458 -6.52 -2.56 2.60
N ARG A 459 -6.62 -2.84 1.30
CA ARG A 459 -6.03 -2.13 0.16
C ARG A 459 -4.51 -2.16 0.16
N ILE A 460 -3.93 -3.29 -0.22
CA ILE A 460 -2.54 -3.38 -0.65
C ILE A 460 -2.44 -3.20 -2.16
N THR A 461 -1.25 -2.88 -2.68
CA THR A 461 -0.94 -2.82 -4.11
C THR A 461 0.04 -3.90 -4.55
N SER A 462 0.50 -4.73 -3.64
CA SER A 462 1.26 -5.95 -3.94
C SER A 462 1.10 -6.98 -2.84
N LEU A 463 1.11 -8.24 -3.24
CA LEU A 463 1.07 -9.40 -2.34
C LEU A 463 2.36 -10.20 -2.52
N TYR A 464 3.07 -10.44 -1.42
CA TYR A 464 4.31 -11.19 -1.44
C TYR A 464 4.15 -12.51 -0.70
N TRP A 465 4.61 -13.62 -1.32
CA TRP A 465 4.58 -14.94 -0.71
C TRP A 465 5.93 -15.29 -0.09
N PHE A 466 5.99 -15.44 1.20
CA PHE A 466 7.17 -15.95 1.90
C PHE A 466 6.97 -17.42 2.31
N ASN A 467 7.72 -18.38 1.69
CA ASN A 467 8.49 -18.18 0.47
C ASN A 467 7.93 -19.06 -0.66
N LEU A 468 8.43 -18.86 -1.85
CA LEU A 468 8.14 -19.73 -3.00
C LEU A 468 9.41 -20.46 -3.46
N SER A 469 10.35 -20.79 -2.54
CA SER A 469 11.51 -21.60 -2.89
C SER A 469 11.12 -22.92 -3.55
N LEU A 470 11.93 -23.41 -4.47
CA LEU A 470 11.70 -24.71 -5.14
C LEU A 470 11.48 -25.83 -4.12
N GLU A 471 12.24 -25.82 -3.02
CA GLU A 471 12.08 -26.82 -1.96
C GLU A 471 10.74 -26.74 -1.27
N GLY A 472 10.29 -25.55 -0.86
CA GLY A 472 9.01 -25.35 -0.22
C GLY A 472 7.85 -25.76 -1.14
N LEU A 473 7.89 -25.35 -2.40
CA LEU A 473 6.89 -25.70 -3.41
C LEU A 473 6.84 -27.21 -3.67
N LEU A 474 7.97 -27.89 -3.81
CA LEU A 474 7.99 -29.35 -4.01
C LEU A 474 7.50 -30.13 -2.79
N ARG A 475 7.73 -29.61 -1.59
CA ARG A 475 7.29 -30.24 -0.35
C ARG A 475 5.79 -30.10 -0.11
N PHE A 476 5.21 -28.95 -0.46
CA PHE A 476 3.81 -28.61 -0.22
C PHE A 476 3.04 -28.37 -1.53
N GLN A 477 3.03 -29.39 -2.42
CA GLN A 477 2.43 -29.30 -3.75
C GLN A 477 0.92 -28.98 -3.71
N ASP A 478 0.25 -29.34 -2.64
CA ASP A 478 -1.18 -29.03 -2.41
C ASP A 478 -1.46 -27.53 -2.22
N THR A 479 -0.43 -26.70 -2.06
CA THR A 479 -0.54 -25.24 -1.99
C THR A 479 -0.53 -24.56 -3.36
N TRP A 480 -0.13 -25.25 -4.43
CA TRP A 480 0.02 -24.63 -5.76
C TRP A 480 -1.31 -24.11 -6.30
N GLU A 481 -2.36 -24.94 -6.28
CA GLU A 481 -3.67 -24.49 -6.76
C GLU A 481 -4.28 -23.37 -5.90
N PRO A 482 -4.24 -23.40 -4.57
CA PRO A 482 -4.65 -22.28 -3.73
C PRO A 482 -3.93 -20.95 -4.06
N ILE A 483 -2.60 -20.97 -4.24
CA ILE A 483 -1.83 -19.79 -4.62
C ILE A 483 -2.23 -19.31 -6.01
N ARG A 484 -2.39 -20.23 -6.96
CA ARG A 484 -2.84 -19.93 -8.32
C ARG A 484 -4.23 -19.30 -8.33
N ARG A 485 -5.16 -19.80 -7.53
CA ARG A 485 -6.52 -19.23 -7.38
C ARG A 485 -6.47 -17.81 -6.86
N VAL A 486 -5.67 -17.52 -5.85
CA VAL A 486 -5.45 -16.13 -5.36
C VAL A 486 -4.86 -15.26 -6.48
N GLY A 487 -3.90 -15.77 -7.24
CA GLY A 487 -3.32 -15.06 -8.39
C GLY A 487 -4.35 -14.71 -9.46
N ARG A 488 -5.26 -15.63 -9.81
CA ARG A 488 -6.38 -15.38 -10.75
C ARG A 488 -7.33 -14.31 -10.22
N GLU A 489 -7.75 -14.43 -8.96
CA GLU A 489 -8.62 -13.44 -8.32
C GLU A 489 -7.98 -12.05 -8.36
N LEU A 490 -6.70 -11.94 -7.99
CA LEU A 490 -5.94 -10.69 -8.03
C LEU A 490 -5.83 -10.11 -9.44
N HIS A 491 -5.46 -10.92 -10.43
CA HIS A 491 -5.37 -10.46 -11.81
C HIS A 491 -6.70 -9.90 -12.32
N ALA A 492 -7.82 -10.56 -11.96
CA ALA A 492 -9.14 -10.12 -12.38
C ALA A 492 -9.61 -8.82 -11.69
N ILE A 493 -9.25 -8.60 -10.42
CA ILE A 493 -9.64 -7.39 -9.66
C ILE A 493 -8.58 -6.30 -9.63
N GLU A 494 -7.39 -6.52 -10.20
CA GLU A 494 -6.26 -5.58 -10.20
C GLU A 494 -6.64 -4.15 -10.57
N PRO A 495 -7.41 -3.86 -11.65
CA PRO A 495 -7.77 -2.50 -12.01
C PRO A 495 -8.53 -1.77 -10.91
N PHE A 496 -9.38 -2.49 -10.17
CA PHE A 496 -10.16 -1.91 -9.07
C PHE A 496 -9.31 -1.68 -7.81
N LEU A 497 -8.29 -2.51 -7.59
CA LEU A 497 -7.33 -2.33 -6.51
C LEU A 497 -6.41 -1.14 -6.76
N LEU A 498 -5.84 -1.03 -7.96
CA LEU A 498 -4.95 0.06 -8.34
C LEU A 498 -5.68 1.40 -8.43
N ALA A 499 -6.88 1.41 -9.04
CA ALA A 499 -7.71 2.60 -9.12
C ALA A 499 -8.54 2.85 -7.85
N GLY A 500 -8.41 2.03 -6.82
CA GLY A 500 -9.24 2.08 -5.62
C GLY A 500 -8.54 2.63 -4.40
N ASP A 501 -9.37 2.96 -3.39
CA ASP A 501 -8.92 3.20 -2.03
C ASP A 501 -9.84 2.50 -1.02
N ALA A 502 -9.32 2.24 0.19
CA ALA A 502 -10.13 1.65 1.25
C ALA A 502 -11.23 2.63 1.68
N TYR A 503 -12.46 2.14 1.72
CA TYR A 503 -13.61 2.98 1.97
C TYR A 503 -14.17 2.81 3.38
N ALA A 504 -14.55 1.59 3.74
CA ALA A 504 -15.12 1.27 5.04
C ALA A 504 -14.60 -0.07 5.57
N PHE A 505 -14.57 -0.18 6.88
CA PHE A 505 -14.26 -1.40 7.60
C PHE A 505 -15.15 -1.52 8.84
N GLU A 506 -15.69 -2.73 9.07
CA GLU A 506 -16.48 -3.07 10.24
C GLU A 506 -16.12 -4.49 10.69
N ARG A 507 -15.77 -4.66 11.96
CA ARG A 507 -15.62 -5.98 12.59
C ARG A 507 -16.89 -6.35 13.30
N ARG A 508 -17.62 -7.29 12.74
CA ARG A 508 -18.87 -7.80 13.32
C ARG A 508 -18.62 -8.88 14.36
N ARG A 509 -19.48 -8.84 15.37
CA ARG A 509 -19.56 -9.87 16.39
C ARG A 509 -20.99 -10.40 16.50
N THR A 510 -21.16 -11.64 16.96
CA THR A 510 -22.47 -12.19 17.31
C THR A 510 -23.05 -11.44 18.53
N ALA A 511 -24.30 -11.71 18.86
CA ALA A 511 -24.96 -11.13 20.04
C ALA A 511 -24.23 -11.51 21.35
N GLU A 512 -23.55 -12.66 21.36
CA GLU A 512 -22.74 -13.14 22.49
C GLU A 512 -21.30 -12.55 22.48
N GLY A 513 -20.99 -11.64 21.55
CA GLY A 513 -19.69 -10.99 21.44
C GLY A 513 -18.59 -11.81 20.73
N ARG A 514 -18.93 -12.98 20.15
CA ARG A 514 -17.97 -13.81 19.41
C ARG A 514 -17.64 -13.21 18.05
N PRO A 515 -16.41 -13.40 17.51
CA PRO A 515 -16.10 -13.00 16.15
C PRO A 515 -17.07 -13.64 15.14
N ASP A 516 -17.48 -12.87 14.14
CA ASP A 516 -18.43 -13.28 13.11
C ASP A 516 -17.89 -12.99 11.71
N TRP A 517 -17.80 -11.71 11.33
CA TRP A 517 -17.31 -11.30 10.02
C TRP A 517 -16.51 -10.00 10.12
N ASP A 518 -15.43 -9.92 9.34
CA ASP A 518 -14.81 -8.64 8.98
C ASP A 518 -15.38 -8.19 7.63
N LEU A 519 -16.05 -7.04 7.62
CA LEU A 519 -16.62 -6.43 6.42
C LEU A 519 -15.73 -5.26 6.00
N ALA A 520 -15.12 -5.35 4.82
CA ALA A 520 -14.27 -4.32 4.27
C ALA A 520 -14.68 -3.95 2.86
N SER A 521 -14.38 -2.74 2.44
CA SER A 521 -14.64 -2.31 1.08
C SER A 521 -13.54 -1.44 0.50
N ILE A 522 -13.31 -1.61 -0.81
CA ILE A 522 -12.42 -0.81 -1.64
C ILE A 522 -13.26 -0.20 -2.74
N VAL A 523 -13.17 1.11 -2.90
CA VAL A 523 -13.93 1.83 -3.94
C VAL A 523 -13.00 2.39 -4.99
N SER A 524 -13.39 2.23 -6.25
CA SER A 524 -12.79 2.86 -7.41
C SER A 524 -13.77 3.84 -8.08
N PRO A 525 -13.37 4.63 -9.08
CA PRO A 525 -14.31 5.51 -9.79
C PRO A 525 -15.50 4.78 -10.42
N THR A 526 -15.35 3.50 -10.76
CA THR A 526 -16.32 2.73 -11.56
C THR A 526 -16.88 1.51 -10.86
N ALA A 527 -16.26 1.06 -9.78
CA ALA A 527 -16.62 -0.19 -9.11
C ALA A 527 -16.32 -0.14 -7.60
N MET A 528 -16.93 -1.05 -6.89
CA MET A 528 -16.65 -1.28 -5.47
C MET A 528 -16.45 -2.78 -5.25
N LEU A 529 -15.35 -3.13 -4.60
CA LEU A 529 -15.08 -4.47 -4.09
C LEU A 529 -15.55 -4.53 -2.64
N LEU A 530 -16.35 -5.54 -2.32
CA LEU A 530 -16.82 -5.81 -0.96
C LEU A 530 -16.24 -7.13 -0.50
N PHE A 531 -15.69 -7.14 0.69
CA PHE A 531 -15.09 -8.30 1.31
C PHE A 531 -15.88 -8.65 2.56
N ALA A 532 -16.37 -9.89 2.64
CA ALA A 532 -16.92 -10.49 3.84
C ALA A 532 -16.00 -11.64 4.23
N LEU A 533 -15.15 -11.40 5.23
CA LEU A 533 -14.13 -12.34 5.68
C LEU A 533 -14.64 -13.07 6.91
N ASP A 534 -14.66 -14.39 6.84
CA ASP A 534 -15.17 -15.24 7.91
C ASP A 534 -14.21 -15.26 9.09
N THR A 535 -14.61 -14.62 10.17
CA THR A 535 -13.84 -14.60 11.41
C THR A 535 -14.39 -15.56 12.48
N ALA A 536 -15.41 -16.36 12.16
CA ALA A 536 -15.96 -17.38 13.06
C ALA A 536 -15.25 -18.74 12.96
N TYR A 537 -14.08 -18.81 12.30
CA TYR A 537 -13.28 -20.02 12.22
C TYR A 537 -12.87 -20.52 13.61
N VAL A 538 -12.58 -21.79 13.69
CA VAL A 538 -12.10 -22.47 14.90
C VAL A 538 -10.72 -23.09 14.64
N ILE A 539 -10.03 -23.43 15.72
CA ILE A 539 -8.80 -24.21 15.66
C ILE A 539 -9.16 -25.68 15.82
N ASP A 540 -8.78 -26.52 14.87
CA ASP A 540 -8.89 -27.97 15.03
C ASP A 540 -7.87 -28.44 16.08
N PRO A 541 -8.32 -28.96 17.24
CA PRO A 541 -7.42 -29.36 18.31
C PRO A 541 -6.53 -30.56 17.98
N ALA A 542 -6.91 -31.37 16.98
CA ALA A 542 -6.15 -32.57 16.61
C ALA A 542 -4.91 -32.25 15.77
N VAL A 543 -4.97 -31.18 14.95
CA VAL A 543 -3.91 -30.83 14.01
C VAL A 543 -3.42 -29.39 14.19
N ASN A 544 -4.09 -28.61 15.02
CA ASN A 544 -3.82 -27.19 15.26
C ASN A 544 -3.85 -26.34 13.97
N GLU A 545 -4.87 -26.55 13.13
CA GLU A 545 -5.10 -25.80 11.90
C GLU A 545 -6.38 -24.99 12.00
N PHE A 546 -6.44 -23.88 11.29
CA PHE A 546 -7.67 -23.10 11.16
C PHE A 546 -8.69 -23.89 10.33
N ARG A 547 -9.94 -23.91 10.80
CA ARG A 547 -11.08 -24.45 10.07
C ARG A 547 -12.23 -23.48 10.08
N PHE A 548 -12.74 -23.17 8.91
CA PHE A 548 -13.93 -22.36 8.76
C PHE A 548 -15.18 -23.13 9.19
N THR A 549 -16.16 -22.37 9.67
CA THR A 549 -17.46 -22.94 10.06
C THR A 549 -18.20 -23.47 8.83
N PRO A 550 -19.12 -24.45 8.99
CA PRO A 550 -20.01 -24.86 7.92
C PRO A 550 -20.81 -23.68 7.34
N PRO A 551 -21.32 -23.78 6.10
CA PRO A 551 -22.14 -22.76 5.50
C PRO A 551 -23.27 -22.30 6.42
N ARG A 552 -23.37 -21.00 6.67
CA ARG A 552 -24.39 -20.40 7.53
C ARG A 552 -25.08 -19.20 6.84
N PRO A 553 -26.36 -18.96 7.13
CA PRO A 553 -27.06 -17.78 6.67
C PRO A 553 -26.36 -16.52 7.19
N ALA A 554 -26.18 -15.53 6.32
CA ALA A 554 -25.63 -14.24 6.68
C ALA A 554 -26.26 -13.11 5.84
N GLU A 555 -26.34 -11.94 6.43
CA GLU A 555 -26.71 -10.70 5.76
C GLU A 555 -25.58 -9.70 5.97
N PHE A 556 -25.04 -9.18 4.86
CA PHE A 556 -23.96 -8.19 4.86
C PHE A 556 -24.51 -6.84 4.44
N ARG A 557 -24.15 -5.79 5.18
CA ARG A 557 -24.56 -4.42 4.88
C ARG A 557 -23.33 -3.57 4.61
N PHE A 558 -23.24 -2.98 3.41
CA PHE A 558 -22.13 -2.12 3.01
C PHE A 558 -22.66 -0.75 2.59
N ARG A 559 -22.00 0.31 3.06
CA ARG A 559 -22.28 1.68 2.63
C ARG A 559 -21.74 1.88 1.23
N LEU A 560 -22.53 2.52 0.34
CA LEU A 560 -22.14 2.88 -1.01
C LEU A 560 -21.64 4.32 -1.05
N PRO A 561 -20.55 4.61 -1.78
CA PRO A 561 -20.11 5.97 -1.98
C PRO A 561 -21.10 6.73 -2.88
N PRO A 562 -21.13 8.08 -2.83
CA PRO A 562 -22.09 8.88 -3.57
C PRO A 562 -22.19 8.62 -5.06
N TRP A 563 -21.07 8.25 -5.70
CA TRP A 563 -21.01 7.99 -7.15
C TRP A 563 -21.40 6.56 -7.56
N LEU A 564 -21.65 5.65 -6.59
CA LEU A 564 -22.12 4.28 -6.84
C LEU A 564 -23.46 3.97 -6.15
N ARG A 565 -24.27 4.96 -5.83
CA ARG A 565 -25.57 4.77 -5.13
C ARG A 565 -26.65 4.10 -5.98
N GLU A 566 -26.46 3.99 -7.29
CA GLU A 566 -27.38 3.32 -8.20
C GLU A 566 -26.67 2.14 -8.90
N PRO A 567 -26.24 1.11 -8.14
CA PRO A 567 -25.63 -0.05 -8.74
C PRO A 567 -26.64 -0.82 -9.60
N LYS A 568 -26.17 -1.34 -10.73
CA LYS A 568 -26.98 -2.17 -11.64
C LYS A 568 -26.67 -3.65 -11.52
N VAL A 569 -25.44 -3.97 -11.12
CA VAL A 569 -24.97 -5.35 -10.98
C VAL A 569 -24.26 -5.49 -9.65
N LEU A 570 -24.58 -6.56 -8.95
CA LEU A 570 -23.84 -7.07 -7.80
C LEU A 570 -23.67 -8.57 -7.97
N VAL A 571 -22.41 -8.98 -8.05
CA VAL A 571 -22.05 -10.39 -8.23
C VAL A 571 -21.07 -10.81 -7.15
N ARG A 572 -21.19 -12.07 -6.68
CA ARG A 572 -20.12 -12.75 -5.97
C ARG A 572 -19.06 -13.16 -6.97
N ILE A 573 -17.81 -12.88 -6.68
CA ILE A 573 -16.67 -13.19 -7.55
C ILE A 573 -15.66 -14.09 -6.84
N ASP A 574 -15.02 -14.95 -7.62
CA ASP A 574 -13.93 -15.83 -7.18
C ASP A 574 -13.08 -16.27 -8.38
N ALA A 575 -12.07 -17.12 -8.14
CA ALA A 575 -11.20 -17.67 -9.18
C ALA A 575 -11.92 -18.48 -10.27
N ASP A 576 -13.18 -18.85 -10.07
CA ASP A 576 -13.96 -19.65 -11.00
C ASP A 576 -14.93 -18.82 -11.86
N GLY A 577 -15.33 -17.64 -11.39
CA GLY A 577 -16.22 -16.78 -12.16
C GLY A 577 -16.92 -15.68 -11.36
N ALA A 578 -18.08 -15.30 -11.87
CA ALA A 578 -18.98 -14.33 -11.25
C ALA A 578 -20.40 -14.90 -11.19
N GLN A 579 -20.98 -14.90 -10.01
CA GLN A 579 -22.33 -15.39 -9.75
C GLN A 579 -23.22 -14.26 -9.25
N ASP A 580 -24.46 -14.18 -9.72
CA ASP A 580 -25.40 -13.17 -9.24
C ASP A 580 -25.65 -13.40 -7.73
N ALA A 581 -25.60 -12.33 -6.97
CA ALA A 581 -25.91 -12.35 -5.55
C ALA A 581 -27.36 -11.93 -5.30
N ASP A 582 -27.96 -12.39 -4.20
CA ASP A 582 -29.24 -11.87 -3.72
C ASP A 582 -28.97 -10.57 -2.93
N TRP A 583 -29.44 -9.43 -3.48
CA TRP A 583 -29.18 -8.13 -2.89
C TRP A 583 -30.33 -7.14 -3.04
N ARG A 584 -30.38 -6.14 -2.15
CA ARG A 584 -31.31 -5.02 -2.22
C ARG A 584 -30.65 -3.72 -1.76
N LEU A 585 -31.19 -2.60 -2.20
CA LEU A 585 -30.82 -1.29 -1.69
C LEU A 585 -31.61 -0.97 -0.40
N ASN A 586 -30.92 -0.36 0.56
CA ASN A 586 -31.52 0.17 1.79
C ASN A 586 -30.88 1.54 2.09
N GLY A 587 -31.46 2.60 1.54
CA GLY A 587 -30.89 3.94 1.59
C GLY A 587 -29.53 4.00 0.89
N GLU A 588 -28.50 4.43 1.61
CA GLU A 588 -27.12 4.50 1.11
C GLU A 588 -26.36 3.15 1.19
N HIS A 589 -27.04 2.08 1.51
CA HIS A 589 -26.41 0.77 1.70
C HIS A 589 -26.92 -0.25 0.70
N VAL A 590 -26.04 -1.12 0.31
CA VAL A 590 -26.39 -2.40 -0.29
C VAL A 590 -26.43 -3.45 0.80
N VAL A 591 -27.45 -4.30 0.76
CA VAL A 591 -27.65 -5.43 1.67
C VAL A 591 -27.62 -6.70 0.84
N ILE A 592 -26.71 -7.61 1.17
CA ILE A 592 -26.48 -8.88 0.47
C ILE A 592 -26.87 -9.99 1.41
N SER A 593 -27.75 -10.88 0.95
CA SER A 593 -28.23 -12.03 1.73
C SER A 593 -27.77 -13.34 1.09
N GLY A 594 -27.52 -14.36 1.92
CA GLY A 594 -27.12 -15.67 1.38
C GLY A 594 -26.65 -16.63 2.45
N THR A 595 -26.12 -17.77 1.98
CA THR A 595 -25.48 -18.78 2.83
C THR A 595 -24.00 -18.84 2.46
N TYR A 596 -23.13 -18.61 3.43
CA TYR A 596 -21.69 -18.48 3.21
C TYR A 596 -20.88 -19.35 4.16
N SER A 597 -19.76 -19.84 3.66
CA SER A 597 -18.69 -20.50 4.41
C SER A 597 -17.36 -19.97 3.90
N GLY A 598 -16.48 -19.58 4.83
CA GLY A 598 -15.22 -18.91 4.46
C GLY A 598 -15.43 -17.54 3.85
N ASP A 599 -14.38 -17.01 3.24
CA ASP A 599 -14.33 -15.64 2.74
C ASP A 599 -15.08 -15.46 1.41
N ALA A 600 -15.80 -14.36 1.27
CA ALA A 600 -16.52 -13.98 0.07
C ALA A 600 -16.10 -12.58 -0.42
N ILE A 601 -16.02 -12.43 -1.74
CA ILE A 601 -15.76 -11.17 -2.42
C ILE A 601 -16.96 -10.87 -3.31
N PHE A 602 -17.39 -9.60 -3.33
CA PHE A 602 -18.45 -9.14 -4.23
C PHE A 602 -17.96 -7.93 -5.04
N LEU A 603 -18.41 -7.85 -6.27
CA LEU A 603 -18.18 -6.73 -7.18
C LEU A 603 -19.51 -6.00 -7.40
N VAL A 604 -19.51 -4.71 -7.08
CA VAL A 604 -20.64 -3.79 -7.26
C VAL A 604 -20.29 -2.80 -8.35
N VAL A 605 -21.13 -2.68 -9.37
CA VAL A 605 -20.91 -1.78 -10.51
C VAL A 605 -22.18 -1.11 -10.99
N SER A 606 -22.06 0.10 -11.54
CA SER A 606 -23.13 0.82 -12.23
C SER A 606 -23.16 0.54 -13.73
N ASP A 607 -22.04 0.10 -14.33
CA ASP A 607 -21.95 -0.33 -15.72
C ASP A 607 -21.79 -1.86 -15.81
N PRO A 608 -22.76 -2.59 -16.40
CA PRO A 608 -22.67 -4.04 -16.55
C PRO A 608 -21.44 -4.54 -17.33
N LYS A 609 -20.84 -3.73 -18.18
CA LYS A 609 -19.63 -4.08 -18.94
C LYS A 609 -18.44 -4.42 -18.04
N ILE A 610 -18.39 -3.84 -16.84
CA ILE A 610 -17.31 -4.10 -15.89
C ILE A 610 -17.33 -5.56 -15.40
N ARG A 611 -18.52 -6.19 -15.32
CA ARG A 611 -18.63 -7.65 -15.08
C ARG A 611 -17.99 -8.46 -16.21
N GLU A 612 -18.21 -8.05 -17.44
CA GLU A 612 -17.64 -8.70 -18.64
C GLU A 612 -16.11 -8.53 -18.66
N GLU A 613 -15.61 -7.34 -18.33
CA GLU A 613 -14.18 -7.06 -18.18
C GLU A 613 -13.54 -7.96 -17.09
N TYR A 614 -14.20 -8.11 -15.95
CA TYR A 614 -13.74 -9.04 -14.89
C TYR A 614 -13.62 -10.47 -15.43
N LEU A 615 -14.65 -10.99 -16.12
CA LEU A 615 -14.65 -12.34 -16.69
C LEU A 615 -13.59 -12.53 -17.78
N GLN A 616 -13.38 -11.50 -18.61
CA GLN A 616 -12.31 -11.49 -19.62
C GLN A 616 -10.94 -11.63 -18.95
N ARG A 617 -10.63 -10.80 -17.96
CA ARG A 617 -9.37 -10.84 -17.23
C ARG A 617 -9.14 -12.17 -16.52
N LEU A 618 -10.19 -12.76 -15.96
CA LEU A 618 -10.14 -14.10 -15.40
C LEU A 618 -9.79 -15.16 -16.47
N GLY A 619 -10.32 -15.02 -17.68
CA GLY A 619 -9.96 -15.84 -18.83
C GLY A 619 -8.49 -15.65 -19.25
N GLU A 620 -7.98 -14.43 -19.23
CA GLU A 620 -6.57 -14.11 -19.51
C GLU A 620 -5.63 -14.75 -18.47
N ALA A 621 -6.01 -14.70 -17.18
CA ALA A 621 -5.25 -15.35 -16.13
C ALA A 621 -5.14 -16.87 -16.33
N ARG A 622 -6.26 -17.52 -16.69
CA ARG A 622 -6.27 -18.95 -17.01
C ARG A 622 -5.47 -19.30 -18.27
N ALA A 623 -5.52 -18.44 -19.28
CA ALA A 623 -4.70 -18.60 -20.48
C ALA A 623 -3.20 -18.49 -20.18
N LYS A 624 -2.81 -17.55 -19.29
CA LYS A 624 -1.43 -17.43 -18.78
C LYS A 624 -0.99 -18.72 -18.09
N GLU A 625 -1.79 -19.27 -17.20
CA GLU A 625 -1.49 -20.55 -16.52
C GLU A 625 -1.29 -21.70 -17.51
N ALA A 626 -2.15 -21.80 -18.52
CA ALA A 626 -2.07 -22.84 -19.55
C ALA A 626 -0.83 -22.69 -20.46
N ALA A 627 -0.30 -21.46 -20.61
CA ALA A 627 0.92 -21.21 -21.37
C ALA A 627 2.20 -21.66 -20.66
N TYR A 628 2.12 -21.92 -19.35
CA TYR A 628 3.25 -22.37 -18.53
C TYR A 628 2.93 -23.73 -17.85
N PRO A 629 2.91 -24.84 -18.62
CA PRO A 629 2.60 -26.15 -18.09
C PRO A 629 3.69 -26.63 -17.12
N VAL A 630 3.29 -27.11 -15.96
CA VAL A 630 4.22 -27.52 -14.91
C VAL A 630 4.69 -28.97 -15.11
N ASP A 631 5.99 -29.14 -15.33
CA ASP A 631 6.63 -30.47 -15.38
C ASP A 631 7.17 -30.87 -14.00
N LEU A 632 6.39 -31.62 -13.25
CA LEU A 632 6.76 -32.10 -11.91
C LEU A 632 8.01 -33.02 -11.92
N GLN A 633 8.24 -33.76 -13.00
CA GLN A 633 9.42 -34.68 -13.08
C GLN A 633 10.69 -33.85 -13.28
N ALA A 634 10.65 -32.85 -14.16
CA ALA A 634 11.75 -31.92 -14.34
C ALA A 634 12.07 -31.17 -13.03
N LEU A 635 11.03 -30.65 -12.33
CA LEU A 635 11.21 -29.97 -11.04
C LEU A 635 11.86 -30.87 -9.98
N LYS A 636 11.44 -32.14 -9.86
CA LYS A 636 12.03 -33.10 -8.92
C LYS A 636 13.47 -33.45 -9.28
N ALA A 637 13.84 -33.43 -10.57
CA ALA A 637 15.21 -33.69 -11.02
C ALA A 637 16.19 -32.60 -10.60
N LEU A 638 15.74 -31.34 -10.41
CA LEU A 638 16.55 -30.24 -9.94
C LEU A 638 17.04 -30.38 -8.49
N LYS A 639 16.42 -31.27 -7.71
CA LYS A 639 16.76 -31.52 -6.30
C LYS A 639 17.66 -32.74 -6.10
N LYS A 640 18.03 -33.43 -7.15
CA LYS A 640 18.97 -34.55 -7.11
C LYS A 640 20.40 -34.07 -7.39
#